data_696e3ef429dd73888a72cc87aab74f83
#
_entry.id   696e3ef429dd73888a72cc87aab74f83
#
_cell.length_a   1.000
_cell.length_b   1.000
_cell.length_c   1.000
_cell.angle_alpha   90.00
_cell.angle_beta   90.00
_cell.angle_gamma   90.00
#
_symmetry.space_group_name_H-M   'P 1'
#
loop_
_entity.id
_entity.type
_entity.pdbx_description
1 polymer ?
#
loop_
_entity_poly.entity_id
_entity_poly.type
_entity_poly.pdbx_seq_one_letter_code
_entity_poly.pdbx_strand_id
1 'polypeptide(L)'
;MEDFIGKYKGGQIESRLDKVKDMVGATASQAGEDGLVPAPAKGDEGRFLCGDGTWKDVVVEPDYTVFDIVMEISSSGNLSISQENYNKLLEKLPSNAVNIFPVRDNGVYISSIFGGYNVNDDNSIWLYIKQDAGILQNSSIQISIYQNLTVAITSGMNYLIPVNDGIDVYTNLSNDSSENDIRQLTIHTTGDGTKSLMDDGKYRKLPVYGRNLLLGSGKEVSNSNYNIADYWLTEPISKGTQVTLTIFGELGDDKEMFTIYNSTGAVGSMAQFSKADFVNGKASKTFKWITNIGDAVADNTHMVVFSSPKTGTSTSTIHKIKLEYGDISTEWTPAWEDIPDIEERYAYGVEWDMASSSPDGKRVGNMQLHRELPVQSGMRGVVLDNNGGVYYYHEPTAWKMIFASKDYASMVEIPDHWYRIYITGTKFKMMLSSIPLPGYKHISKFYIGSSEAQMLRSLGLLMSDKTNSTDTRGGDNTAEWDDTYRSLLGRPVTNLTLDQFRQAARKRGSGWEMYTYNAHKILFWLFAVEYATLDSQKPFNAQKDANGFAQGGLGPGPTQMTDWTNFNKINPLIPCGYTNEFGNGSGEKAYVVKNASGGTHATLMANRYRGIENPFGHIWKYTDGANIQVTTGDAGLSILWTTDDPSNFSDTSYTGYDKKGNICRTNGYAKKMLLGEDGDIVPTEVGGSSSTYWCDYYYTNTSANRMQVVLVGGSAGNGSAAGLASVDTGYAPSAAPRNVGSRLCFFPEFRKTSA
;
A
#
# COMPACT_ATOMS: atom_id res chain seq x y z
N MET A 1 10.96 -25.47 -2.77
CA MET A 1 9.49 -25.26 -2.70
C MET A 1 9.09 -23.81 -2.96
N GLU A 2 9.98 -22.85 -2.69
CA GLU A 2 9.75 -21.41 -2.95
C GLU A 2 9.83 -21.05 -4.45
N ASP A 3 10.63 -21.75 -5.25
CA ASP A 3 10.77 -21.44 -6.69
C ASP A 3 9.61 -21.92 -7.58
N PHE A 4 8.70 -22.73 -7.02
CA PHE A 4 7.53 -23.24 -7.75
C PHE A 4 6.33 -22.25 -7.74
N ILE A 5 6.36 -21.26 -6.88
CA ILE A 5 5.21 -20.36 -6.63
C ILE A 5 5.08 -19.26 -7.70
N GLY A 6 6.15 -18.95 -8.43
CA GLY A 6 6.16 -17.86 -9.42
C GLY A 6 5.38 -18.10 -10.72
N LYS A 7 5.05 -19.34 -11.05
CA LYS A 7 4.51 -19.71 -12.38
C LYS A 7 3.00 -20.00 -12.42
N TYR A 8 2.33 -20.15 -11.28
CA TYR A 8 0.91 -20.52 -11.21
C TYR A 8 0.16 -19.72 -10.14
N LYS A 9 -1.03 -19.22 -10.45
CA LYS A 9 -1.84 -18.38 -9.56
C LYS A 9 -2.89 -19.17 -8.77
N GLY A 10 -3.06 -18.84 -7.49
CA GLY A 10 -4.20 -19.15 -6.61
C GLY A 10 -4.80 -20.57 -6.71
N GLY A 11 -6.05 -20.68 -7.12
CA GLY A 11 -6.78 -21.96 -7.17
C GLY A 11 -6.19 -23.06 -8.07
N GLN A 12 -5.30 -22.70 -9.02
CA GLN A 12 -4.54 -23.71 -9.78
C GLN A 12 -3.44 -24.36 -8.94
N ILE A 13 -2.96 -23.67 -7.91
CA ILE A 13 -1.93 -24.20 -7.00
C ILE A 13 -2.56 -25.22 -6.05
N GLU A 14 -3.72 -24.93 -5.50
CA GLU A 14 -4.37 -25.85 -4.55
C GLU A 14 -4.82 -27.18 -5.20
N SER A 15 -5.47 -27.13 -6.37
CA SER A 15 -5.89 -28.37 -7.05
C SER A 15 -4.74 -29.20 -7.60
N ARG A 16 -3.57 -28.58 -7.78
CA ARG A 16 -2.36 -29.27 -8.20
C ARG A 16 -1.49 -29.72 -7.03
N LEU A 17 -1.52 -29.00 -5.90
CA LEU A 17 -0.87 -29.45 -4.66
C LEU A 17 -1.48 -30.76 -4.11
N ASP A 18 -2.80 -30.91 -4.21
CA ASP A 18 -3.44 -32.15 -3.78
C ASP A 18 -3.07 -33.36 -4.67
N LYS A 19 -2.75 -33.13 -5.95
CA LYS A 19 -2.30 -34.16 -6.86
C LYS A 19 -0.78 -34.38 -6.86
N VAL A 20 0.00 -33.35 -6.47
CA VAL A 20 1.46 -33.47 -6.24
C VAL A 20 1.75 -34.40 -5.04
N LYS A 21 0.82 -34.56 -4.10
CA LYS A 21 0.96 -35.53 -3.00
C LYS A 21 1.01 -37.00 -3.46
N ASP A 22 0.48 -37.26 -4.64
CA ASP A 22 0.42 -38.61 -5.20
C ASP A 22 1.57 -38.89 -6.18
N MET A 23 2.45 -37.92 -6.43
CA MET A 23 3.62 -38.10 -7.31
C MET A 23 4.82 -38.63 -6.52
N VAL A 24 5.33 -39.76 -6.91
CA VAL A 24 6.57 -40.30 -6.33
C VAL A 24 7.74 -39.92 -7.24
N GLY A 25 8.71 -39.18 -6.66
CA GLY A 25 9.92 -38.79 -7.37
C GLY A 25 10.77 -39.98 -7.79
N ALA A 26 11.50 -39.88 -8.91
CA ALA A 26 12.46 -40.86 -9.34
C ALA A 26 13.70 -40.92 -8.42
N THR A 27 14.36 -42.04 -8.40
CA THR A 27 15.69 -42.23 -7.80
C THR A 27 16.69 -42.75 -8.85
N ALA A 28 17.96 -42.78 -8.51
CA ALA A 28 18.99 -43.35 -9.39
C ALA A 28 18.72 -44.82 -9.83
N SER A 29 17.92 -45.53 -9.05
CA SER A 29 17.62 -46.95 -9.27
C SER A 29 16.16 -47.25 -9.64
N GLN A 30 15.24 -46.28 -9.53
CA GLN A 30 13.81 -46.49 -9.70
C GLN A 30 13.14 -45.29 -10.37
N ALA A 31 12.24 -45.54 -11.32
CA ALA A 31 11.39 -44.50 -11.91
C ALA A 31 10.37 -43.97 -10.90
N GLY A 32 9.93 -42.73 -11.07
CA GLY A 32 8.83 -42.15 -10.32
C GLY A 32 7.47 -42.73 -10.74
N GLU A 33 6.41 -42.30 -10.07
CA GLU A 33 5.03 -42.66 -10.41
C GLU A 33 4.30 -41.43 -11.00
N ASP A 34 3.41 -41.71 -11.98
CA ASP A 34 2.60 -40.69 -12.64
C ASP A 34 1.66 -40.00 -11.69
N GLY A 35 1.69 -38.65 -11.76
CA GLY A 35 0.68 -37.78 -11.18
C GLY A 35 0.01 -36.93 -12.27
N LEU A 36 -0.03 -35.61 -12.09
CA LEU A 36 -0.49 -34.64 -13.12
C LEU A 36 0.52 -34.41 -14.25
N VAL A 37 1.69 -34.92 -14.11
CA VAL A 37 2.80 -34.79 -15.05
C VAL A 37 3.33 -36.19 -15.36
N PRO A 38 3.93 -36.41 -16.54
CA PRO A 38 4.56 -37.68 -16.86
C PRO A 38 5.55 -38.10 -15.78
N ALA A 39 5.54 -39.40 -15.42
CA ALA A 39 6.49 -39.92 -14.45
C ALA A 39 7.93 -39.68 -14.91
N PRO A 40 8.83 -39.21 -14.01
CA PRO A 40 10.24 -39.18 -14.33
C PRO A 40 10.81 -40.59 -14.52
N ALA A 41 11.63 -40.77 -15.54
CA ALA A 41 12.28 -42.02 -15.77
C ALA A 41 13.39 -42.31 -14.73
N LYS A 42 13.82 -43.56 -14.66
CA LYS A 42 14.96 -43.92 -13.80
C LYS A 42 16.21 -43.10 -14.18
N GLY A 43 16.77 -42.41 -13.21
CA GLY A 43 17.91 -41.49 -13.40
C GLY A 43 17.52 -40.03 -13.64
N ASP A 44 16.23 -39.69 -13.58
CA ASP A 44 15.73 -38.31 -13.71
C ASP A 44 15.58 -37.57 -12.36
N GLU A 45 16.14 -38.12 -11.28
CA GLU A 45 16.02 -37.57 -9.92
C GLU A 45 16.54 -36.12 -9.74
N GLY A 46 17.33 -35.65 -10.71
CA GLY A 46 17.85 -34.29 -10.73
C GLY A 46 17.31 -33.44 -11.89
N ARG A 47 16.24 -33.88 -12.59
CA ARG A 47 15.69 -33.21 -13.77
C ARG A 47 14.41 -32.47 -13.49
N PHE A 48 14.13 -31.43 -14.28
CA PHE A 48 12.86 -30.68 -14.24
C PHE A 48 11.98 -31.01 -15.44
N LEU A 49 10.67 -31.04 -15.21
CA LEU A 49 9.71 -31.11 -16.29
C LEU A 49 9.64 -29.75 -16.99
N CYS A 50 9.98 -29.73 -18.27
CA CYS A 50 9.87 -28.54 -19.10
C CYS A 50 8.43 -28.33 -19.61
N GLY A 51 8.13 -27.10 -20.08
CA GLY A 51 6.82 -26.79 -20.63
C GLY A 51 6.45 -27.54 -21.91
N ASP A 52 7.38 -28.25 -22.52
CA ASP A 52 7.20 -29.17 -23.66
C ASP A 52 6.86 -30.59 -23.19
N GLY A 53 6.68 -30.86 -21.91
CA GLY A 53 6.37 -32.16 -21.33
C GLY A 53 7.55 -33.12 -21.23
N THR A 54 8.77 -32.66 -21.42
CA THR A 54 9.98 -33.49 -21.30
C THR A 54 10.77 -33.18 -20.03
N TRP A 55 11.38 -34.22 -19.46
CA TRP A 55 12.32 -34.06 -18.34
C TRP A 55 13.71 -33.71 -18.89
N LYS A 56 14.24 -32.58 -18.47
CA LYS A 56 15.57 -32.09 -18.85
C LYS A 56 16.44 -31.96 -17.62
N ASP A 57 17.75 -32.18 -17.81
CA ASP A 57 18.71 -31.86 -16.79
C ASP A 57 18.48 -30.40 -16.42
N VAL A 58 18.33 -30.16 -15.11
CA VAL A 58 18.62 -28.87 -14.61
C VAL A 58 20.06 -28.62 -15.01
N VAL A 59 20.26 -27.68 -15.91
CA VAL A 59 21.47 -26.90 -15.79
C VAL A 59 21.29 -26.25 -14.43
N VAL A 60 21.81 -26.88 -13.38
CA VAL A 60 21.90 -26.27 -12.07
C VAL A 60 22.70 -25.03 -12.38
N GLU A 61 22.01 -23.92 -12.48
CA GLU A 61 22.63 -22.65 -12.28
C GLU A 61 23.43 -22.88 -11.00
N PRO A 62 24.74 -22.77 -11.05
CA PRO A 62 25.57 -23.18 -9.96
C PRO A 62 25.10 -22.48 -8.70
N ASP A 63 25.20 -23.18 -7.62
CA ASP A 63 25.06 -22.68 -6.27
C ASP A 63 25.45 -21.21 -6.20
N TYR A 64 24.52 -20.35 -5.79
CA TYR A 64 24.83 -18.99 -5.40
C TYR A 64 25.77 -19.08 -4.20
N THR A 65 27.06 -19.20 -4.47
CA THR A 65 28.06 -19.14 -3.43
C THR A 65 28.21 -17.66 -3.12
N VAL A 66 27.55 -17.19 -2.08
CA VAL A 66 27.74 -15.87 -1.54
C VAL A 66 29.13 -15.81 -0.95
N PHE A 67 30.01 -14.99 -1.54
CA PHE A 67 31.30 -14.69 -0.95
C PHE A 67 31.19 -13.41 -0.17
N ASP A 68 31.41 -13.50 1.10
CA ASP A 68 31.62 -12.37 1.94
C ASP A 68 33.10 -11.95 1.86
N ILE A 69 33.37 -10.86 1.16
CA ILE A 69 34.70 -10.26 1.11
C ILE A 69 34.69 -9.03 1.98
N VAL A 70 35.56 -9.02 2.98
CA VAL A 70 35.76 -7.85 3.82
C VAL A 70 36.73 -6.90 3.12
N MET A 71 36.26 -5.71 2.83
CA MET A 71 37.10 -4.61 2.29
C MET A 71 37.25 -3.53 3.36
N GLU A 72 38.44 -3.00 3.48
CA GLU A 72 38.75 -1.93 4.44
C GLU A 72 38.74 -0.57 3.75
N ILE A 73 38.06 0.39 4.34
CA ILE A 73 38.07 1.77 3.89
C ILE A 73 39.11 2.53 4.74
N SER A 74 40.13 3.04 4.08
CA SER A 74 41.13 3.86 4.74
C SER A 74 40.55 5.21 5.21
N SER A 75 41.24 5.87 6.12
CA SER A 75 40.89 7.22 6.58
C SER A 75 40.84 8.28 5.45
N SER A 76 41.42 7.98 4.30
CA SER A 76 41.37 8.81 3.09
C SER A 76 40.18 8.46 2.18
N GLY A 77 39.32 7.52 2.56
CA GLY A 77 38.16 7.08 1.77
C GLY A 77 38.50 6.08 0.65
N ASN A 78 39.72 5.57 0.60
CA ASN A 78 40.13 4.58 -0.40
C ASN A 78 39.73 3.18 0.07
N LEU A 79 39.08 2.45 -0.82
CA LEU A 79 38.76 1.05 -0.61
C LEU A 79 40.00 0.20 -0.85
N SER A 80 40.29 -0.73 0.05
CA SER A 80 41.35 -1.71 -0.12
C SER A 80 40.80 -3.12 0.14
N ILE A 81 41.28 -4.05 -0.66
CA ILE A 81 41.01 -5.48 -0.49
C ILE A 81 42.36 -6.16 -0.17
N SER A 82 42.37 -7.05 0.81
CA SER A 82 43.58 -7.80 1.11
C SER A 82 43.95 -8.70 -0.10
N GLN A 83 45.24 -8.95 -0.29
CA GLN A 83 45.71 -9.85 -1.37
C GLN A 83 45.08 -11.24 -1.28
N GLU A 84 44.80 -11.72 -0.08
CA GLU A 84 44.12 -13.00 0.14
C GLU A 84 42.67 -12.94 -0.36
N ASN A 85 41.93 -11.90 -0.04
CA ASN A 85 40.55 -11.71 -0.50
C ASN A 85 40.48 -11.44 -2.01
N TYR A 86 41.47 -10.74 -2.55
CA TYR A 86 41.60 -10.51 -3.99
C TYR A 86 41.84 -11.84 -4.74
N ASN A 87 42.71 -12.71 -4.22
CA ASN A 87 42.94 -14.02 -4.82
C ASN A 87 41.69 -14.90 -4.74
N LYS A 88 40.99 -14.89 -3.62
CA LYS A 88 39.68 -15.59 -3.50
C LYS A 88 38.64 -15.07 -4.51
N LEU A 89 38.65 -13.77 -4.76
CA LEU A 89 37.81 -13.15 -5.78
C LEU A 89 38.16 -13.66 -7.18
N LEU A 90 39.44 -13.66 -7.53
CA LEU A 90 39.92 -14.12 -8.84
C LEU A 90 39.68 -15.63 -9.09
N GLU A 91 39.80 -16.46 -8.06
CA GLU A 91 39.56 -17.91 -8.16
C GLU A 91 38.08 -18.22 -8.46
N LYS A 92 37.21 -17.33 -8.14
CA LYS A 92 35.77 -17.55 -8.19
C LYS A 92 35.06 -16.80 -9.31
N LEU A 93 35.69 -15.76 -9.87
CA LEU A 93 35.17 -15.04 -11.03
C LEU A 93 35.61 -15.76 -12.31
N PRO A 94 34.66 -16.19 -13.18
CA PRO A 94 35.01 -16.62 -14.53
C PRO A 94 35.73 -15.49 -15.26
N SER A 95 36.68 -15.82 -16.12
CA SER A 95 37.60 -14.90 -16.78
C SER A 95 36.97 -13.73 -17.56
N ASN A 96 35.63 -13.67 -17.69
CA ASN A 96 34.89 -12.69 -18.50
C ASN A 96 33.62 -12.17 -17.83
N ALA A 97 33.39 -12.42 -16.55
CA ALA A 97 32.17 -11.98 -15.89
C ALA A 97 32.46 -11.18 -14.64
N VAL A 98 31.85 -10.00 -14.54
CA VAL A 98 31.93 -9.16 -13.36
C VAL A 98 30.51 -8.93 -12.85
N ASN A 99 30.22 -9.44 -11.66
CA ASN A 99 28.95 -9.23 -10.99
C ASN A 99 29.21 -8.64 -9.63
N ILE A 100 28.84 -7.39 -9.44
CA ILE A 100 29.01 -6.65 -8.19
C ILE A 100 27.66 -6.38 -7.58
N PHE A 101 27.48 -6.80 -6.36
CA PHE A 101 26.23 -6.80 -5.67
C PHE A 101 26.30 -6.29 -4.26
N PRO A 102 25.16 -6.11 -3.59
CA PRO A 102 25.06 -5.10 -2.55
C PRO A 102 26.12 -5.27 -1.50
N VAL A 103 26.67 -4.15 -1.11
CA VAL A 103 27.64 -4.01 -0.04
C VAL A 103 26.89 -3.93 1.27
N ARG A 104 27.35 -4.68 2.27
CA ARG A 104 26.82 -4.62 3.62
C ARG A 104 27.85 -3.98 4.55
N ASP A 105 27.42 -2.97 5.30
CA ASP A 105 28.10 -2.52 6.52
C ASP A 105 27.25 -2.96 7.71
N ASN A 106 27.82 -3.80 8.58
CA ASN A 106 27.15 -4.32 9.77
C ASN A 106 25.72 -4.85 9.49
N GLY A 107 25.51 -5.50 8.35
CA GLY A 107 24.23 -6.06 7.95
C GLY A 107 23.30 -5.14 7.16
N VAL A 108 23.73 -3.94 6.80
CA VAL A 108 22.97 -2.98 6.00
C VAL A 108 23.50 -2.92 4.58
N TYR A 109 22.59 -2.96 3.59
CA TYR A 109 22.95 -2.79 2.18
C TYR A 109 23.34 -1.34 1.89
N ILE A 110 24.52 -1.09 1.34
CA ILE A 110 25.02 0.23 1.02
C ILE A 110 25.24 0.43 -0.50
N SER A 111 24.30 -0.05 -1.30
CA SER A 111 24.32 0.13 -2.76
C SER A 111 24.39 1.59 -3.20
N SER A 112 23.92 2.52 -2.37
CA SER A 112 24.01 3.96 -2.61
C SER A 112 25.40 4.55 -2.58
N ILE A 113 26.38 3.81 -2.06
CA ILE A 113 27.78 4.28 -1.90
C ILE A 113 28.60 4.04 -3.16
N PHE A 114 28.21 3.06 -3.98
CA PHE A 114 28.94 2.73 -5.20
C PHE A 114 28.57 3.63 -6.36
N GLY A 115 29.58 4.26 -6.96
CA GLY A 115 29.47 5.05 -8.18
C GLY A 115 29.60 4.22 -9.46
N GLY A 116 30.08 2.99 -9.37
CA GLY A 116 30.35 2.08 -10.48
C GLY A 116 31.60 1.23 -10.28
N TYR A 117 31.95 0.45 -11.27
CA TYR A 117 33.18 -0.35 -11.32
C TYR A 117 33.78 -0.31 -12.72
N ASN A 118 35.07 -0.51 -12.83
CA ASN A 118 35.77 -0.75 -14.09
C ASN A 118 36.57 -2.05 -13.98
N VAL A 119 36.55 -2.83 -15.06
CA VAL A 119 37.48 -3.93 -15.25
C VAL A 119 38.58 -3.41 -16.14
N ASN A 120 39.82 -3.44 -15.64
CA ASN A 120 40.99 -3.03 -16.43
C ASN A 120 41.44 -4.16 -17.36
N ASP A 121 42.30 -3.83 -18.30
CA ASP A 121 42.89 -4.79 -19.27
C ASP A 121 43.69 -5.91 -18.60
N ASP A 122 44.10 -5.73 -17.35
CA ASP A 122 44.78 -6.75 -16.51
C ASP A 122 43.81 -7.56 -15.64
N ASN A 123 42.50 -7.44 -15.86
CA ASN A 123 41.40 -8.03 -15.07
C ASN A 123 41.34 -7.54 -13.61
N SER A 124 42.02 -6.47 -13.25
CA SER A 124 41.79 -5.84 -11.95
C SER A 124 40.46 -5.10 -11.93
N ILE A 125 39.77 -5.16 -10.78
CA ILE A 125 38.49 -4.52 -10.58
C ILE A 125 38.64 -3.31 -9.69
N TRP A 126 38.24 -2.14 -10.17
CA TRP A 126 38.18 -0.91 -9.40
C TRP A 126 36.75 -0.58 -9.03
N LEU A 127 36.51 -0.47 -7.73
CA LEU A 127 35.22 -0.04 -7.18
C LEU A 127 35.30 1.44 -6.83
N TYR A 128 34.35 2.22 -7.33
CA TYR A 128 34.27 3.64 -7.03
C TYR A 128 33.25 3.90 -5.93
N ILE A 129 33.68 4.57 -4.88
CA ILE A 129 32.78 5.08 -3.84
C ILE A 129 32.38 6.51 -4.23
N LYS A 130 31.10 6.85 -4.11
CA LYS A 130 30.65 8.24 -4.31
C LYS A 130 31.29 9.14 -3.25
N GLN A 131 31.84 10.27 -3.69
CA GLN A 131 32.61 11.21 -2.85
C GLN A 131 31.86 11.75 -1.62
N ASP A 132 30.53 11.66 -1.58
CA ASP A 132 29.70 12.18 -0.49
C ASP A 132 29.47 11.16 0.65
N ALA A 133 30.03 9.99 0.57
CA ALA A 133 29.89 8.94 1.58
C ALA A 133 30.80 9.15 2.80
N GLY A 134 30.89 10.36 3.32
CA GLY A 134 31.75 10.74 4.47
C GLY A 134 31.49 10.01 5.80
N ILE A 135 30.66 8.96 5.78
CA ILE A 135 30.22 8.20 6.96
C ILE A 135 31.06 6.94 7.19
N LEU A 136 31.86 6.52 6.21
CA LEU A 136 32.52 5.20 6.22
C LEU A 136 34.01 5.23 6.43
N GLN A 137 34.60 6.34 6.85
CA GLN A 137 35.97 6.38 7.23
C GLN A 137 36.25 5.44 8.41
N ASN A 138 37.15 4.48 8.21
CA ASN A 138 37.52 3.42 9.16
C ASN A 138 36.48 2.32 9.41
N SER A 139 35.61 2.05 8.47
CA SER A 139 34.65 0.93 8.51
C SER A 139 35.13 -0.23 7.63
N SER A 140 34.81 -1.45 8.00
CA SER A 140 34.94 -2.61 7.12
C SER A 140 33.61 -2.81 6.35
N ILE A 141 33.71 -3.02 5.05
CA ILE A 141 32.56 -3.28 4.17
C ILE A 141 32.59 -4.75 3.77
N GLN A 142 31.47 -5.42 3.99
CA GLN A 142 31.28 -6.79 3.52
C GLN A 142 30.63 -6.73 2.14
N ILE A 143 31.30 -7.31 1.13
CA ILE A 143 30.79 -7.42 -0.22
C ILE A 143 30.31 -8.85 -0.44
N SER A 144 29.03 -9.02 -0.77
CA SER A 144 28.48 -10.29 -1.20
C SER A 144 28.57 -10.38 -2.73
N ILE A 145 29.34 -11.34 -3.24
CA ILE A 145 29.48 -11.57 -4.67
C ILE A 145 28.68 -12.81 -5.01
N TYR A 146 27.73 -12.65 -5.91
CA TYR A 146 26.95 -13.77 -6.45
C TYR A 146 27.67 -14.35 -7.65
N GLN A 147 28.05 -15.61 -7.57
CA GLN A 147 28.63 -16.33 -8.70
C GLN A 147 27.54 -16.68 -9.72
N ASN A 148 27.84 -16.43 -11.00
CA ASN A 148 27.15 -16.90 -12.19
C ASN A 148 25.93 -16.11 -12.71
N LEU A 149 26.11 -14.82 -12.82
CA LEU A 149 25.53 -14.15 -13.97
C LEU A 149 26.65 -14.00 -15.01
N THR A 150 26.95 -15.07 -15.76
CA THR A 150 27.88 -14.97 -16.90
C THR A 150 27.16 -14.23 -18.01
N VAL A 151 27.46 -12.97 -18.14
CA VAL A 151 26.86 -12.12 -19.16
C VAL A 151 27.93 -11.78 -20.18
N ALA A 152 28.11 -12.68 -21.15
CA ALA A 152 28.75 -12.27 -22.38
C ALA A 152 27.74 -11.40 -23.13
N ILE A 153 28.04 -10.09 -23.30
CA ILE A 153 27.22 -9.17 -24.07
C ILE A 153 27.28 -9.59 -25.54
N THR A 154 26.33 -10.39 -25.96
CA THR A 154 26.08 -10.67 -27.37
C THR A 154 24.86 -9.87 -27.83
N SER A 155 24.96 -9.28 -29.00
CA SER A 155 23.88 -8.53 -29.64
C SER A 155 22.58 -9.33 -29.62
N GLY A 156 21.50 -8.72 -29.08
CA GLY A 156 20.17 -9.32 -29.03
C GLY A 156 19.82 -10.09 -27.75
N MET A 157 20.69 -10.14 -26.73
CA MET A 157 20.37 -10.76 -25.42
C MET A 157 19.96 -9.75 -24.36
N ASN A 158 19.05 -10.19 -23.49
CA ASN A 158 18.64 -9.45 -22.31
C ASN A 158 19.45 -9.86 -21.09
N TYR A 159 19.84 -8.91 -20.28
CA TYR A 159 20.61 -9.10 -19.07
C TYR A 159 19.74 -8.81 -17.86
N LEU A 160 19.72 -9.75 -16.90
CA LEU A 160 18.97 -9.62 -15.65
C LEU A 160 19.98 -9.39 -14.52
N ILE A 161 19.97 -8.21 -13.94
CA ILE A 161 20.82 -7.90 -12.80
C ILE A 161 19.93 -7.71 -11.58
N PRO A 162 20.05 -8.56 -10.54
CA PRO A 162 19.32 -8.37 -9.31
C PRO A 162 19.71 -7.03 -8.66
N VAL A 163 18.73 -6.23 -8.29
CA VAL A 163 18.87 -5.02 -7.49
C VAL A 163 18.07 -5.16 -6.20
N ASN A 164 18.29 -4.31 -5.21
CA ASN A 164 17.72 -4.47 -3.86
C ASN A 164 16.22 -4.69 -3.78
N ASP A 165 15.45 -4.23 -4.76
CA ASP A 165 13.99 -4.33 -4.80
C ASP A 165 13.45 -4.82 -6.15
N GLY A 166 14.33 -5.41 -6.99
CA GLY A 166 13.90 -5.81 -8.33
C GLY A 166 14.97 -6.48 -9.15
N ILE A 167 14.79 -6.44 -10.44
CA ILE A 167 15.72 -6.93 -11.45
C ILE A 167 15.89 -5.85 -12.50
N ASP A 168 17.11 -5.41 -12.73
CA ASP A 168 17.43 -4.57 -13.88
C ASP A 168 17.60 -5.44 -15.12
N VAL A 169 16.82 -5.15 -16.14
CA VAL A 169 16.93 -5.81 -17.44
C VAL A 169 17.68 -4.89 -18.39
N TYR A 170 18.81 -5.34 -18.88
CA TYR A 170 19.58 -4.64 -19.90
C TYR A 170 19.37 -5.32 -21.23
N THR A 171 18.93 -4.56 -22.23
CA THR A 171 18.74 -5.04 -23.59
C THR A 171 19.72 -4.34 -24.52
N ASN A 172 20.57 -5.10 -25.21
CA ASN A 172 21.36 -4.56 -26.28
C ASN A 172 20.55 -4.63 -27.59
N LEU A 173 20.16 -3.47 -28.10
CA LEU A 173 19.32 -3.34 -29.30
C LEU A 173 20.11 -3.12 -30.60
N SER A 174 21.42 -2.96 -30.53
CA SER A 174 22.24 -2.66 -31.69
C SER A 174 22.78 -3.94 -32.31
N ASN A 175 22.58 -4.07 -33.64
CA ASN A 175 23.22 -5.12 -34.46
C ASN A 175 24.65 -4.72 -34.89
N ASP A 176 25.12 -3.56 -34.45
CA ASP A 176 26.45 -3.05 -34.75
C ASP A 176 27.32 -3.14 -33.50
N SER A 177 28.43 -3.86 -33.59
CA SER A 177 29.37 -4.08 -32.51
C SER A 177 30.13 -2.81 -32.07
N SER A 178 29.90 -1.69 -32.71
CA SER A 178 30.55 -0.40 -32.41
C SER A 178 29.73 0.58 -31.57
N GLU A 179 28.41 0.36 -31.43
CA GLU A 179 27.52 1.20 -30.61
C GLU A 179 26.66 0.32 -29.67
N ASN A 180 26.98 0.35 -28.39
CA ASN A 180 26.17 -0.29 -27.36
C ASN A 180 25.00 0.63 -26.98
N ASP A 181 23.86 0.50 -27.62
CA ASP A 181 22.62 1.12 -27.15
C ASP A 181 21.97 0.20 -26.09
N ILE A 182 22.49 0.30 -24.87
CA ILE A 182 21.98 -0.47 -23.75
C ILE A 182 20.80 0.29 -23.15
N ARG A 183 19.60 -0.23 -23.30
CA ARG A 183 18.42 0.29 -22.62
C ARG A 183 18.18 -0.48 -21.33
N GLN A 184 18.15 0.25 -20.24
CA GLN A 184 17.81 -0.26 -18.92
C GLN A 184 16.31 -0.23 -18.74
N LEU A 185 15.71 -1.37 -18.39
CA LEU A 185 14.35 -1.49 -17.90
C LEU A 185 14.43 -2.06 -16.48
N THR A 186 14.14 -1.24 -15.49
CA THR A 186 14.05 -1.72 -14.11
C THR A 186 12.70 -2.38 -13.87
N ILE A 187 12.70 -3.67 -13.59
CA ILE A 187 11.50 -4.41 -13.17
C ILE A 187 11.51 -4.47 -11.64
N HIS A 188 10.68 -3.68 -11.03
CA HIS A 188 10.50 -3.73 -9.59
C HIS A 188 9.75 -5.00 -9.19
N THR A 189 10.37 -5.86 -8.39
CA THR A 189 9.75 -7.08 -7.85
C THR A 189 8.83 -6.78 -6.66
N THR A 190 8.96 -5.62 -6.06
CA THR A 190 8.08 -5.11 -4.99
C THR A 190 6.96 -4.24 -5.53
N GLY A 191 6.35 -4.62 -6.63
CA GLY A 191 5.13 -3.97 -7.11
C GLY A 191 4.00 -4.11 -6.07
N ASP A 192 3.06 -3.18 -6.11
CA ASP A 192 1.84 -3.21 -5.28
C ASP A 192 0.93 -4.42 -5.57
N GLY A 193 1.38 -5.34 -6.42
CA GLY A 193 0.63 -6.52 -6.86
C GLY A 193 -0.59 -6.20 -7.74
N THR A 194 -0.86 -4.92 -8.01
CA THR A 194 -2.05 -4.48 -8.75
C THR A 194 -1.81 -4.30 -10.23
N LYS A 195 -0.54 -4.24 -10.67
CA LYS A 195 -0.16 -4.05 -12.08
C LYS A 195 0.86 -5.07 -12.51
N SER A 196 0.71 -5.57 -13.72
CA SER A 196 1.72 -6.42 -14.38
C SER A 196 2.31 -5.70 -15.57
N LEU A 197 3.58 -5.98 -15.84
CA LEU A 197 4.23 -5.58 -17.07
C LEU A 197 3.61 -6.37 -18.23
N MET A 198 3.06 -5.66 -19.20
CA MET A 198 2.47 -6.24 -20.40
C MET A 198 3.54 -6.39 -21.50
N ASP A 199 3.23 -7.15 -22.54
CA ASP A 199 4.08 -7.34 -23.72
C ASP A 199 4.43 -6.05 -24.48
N ASP A 200 3.65 -4.99 -24.28
CA ASP A 200 3.93 -3.65 -24.82
C ASP A 200 4.85 -2.80 -23.91
N GLY A 201 5.44 -3.40 -22.86
CA GLY A 201 6.36 -2.73 -21.94
C GLY A 201 5.69 -1.77 -20.94
N LYS A 202 4.36 -1.78 -20.82
CA LYS A 202 3.62 -0.90 -19.91
C LYS A 202 3.05 -1.65 -18.72
N TYR A 203 3.16 -1.06 -17.54
CA TYR A 203 2.48 -1.56 -16.35
C TYR A 203 1.00 -1.20 -16.40
N ARG A 204 0.15 -2.21 -16.44
CA ARG A 204 -1.31 -2.04 -16.34
C ARG A 204 -1.86 -2.82 -15.16
N LYS A 205 -2.89 -2.26 -14.54
CA LYS A 205 -3.65 -3.01 -13.52
C LYS A 205 -4.15 -4.29 -14.20
N LEU A 206 -3.68 -5.43 -13.70
CA LEU A 206 -4.23 -6.68 -14.16
C LEU A 206 -5.70 -6.70 -13.77
N PRO A 207 -6.60 -6.98 -14.71
CA PRO A 207 -7.88 -7.52 -14.33
C PRO A 207 -7.59 -8.76 -13.45
N VAL A 208 -8.38 -8.96 -12.40
CA VAL A 208 -8.18 -10.11 -11.49
C VAL A 208 -8.46 -11.36 -12.31
N TYR A 209 -7.41 -11.92 -12.89
CA TYR A 209 -7.52 -13.14 -13.68
C TYR A 209 -8.06 -14.26 -12.81
N GLY A 210 -8.99 -15.03 -13.35
CA GLY A 210 -9.56 -16.14 -12.64
C GLY A 210 -10.79 -15.81 -11.79
N ARG A 211 -11.17 -14.52 -11.64
CA ARG A 211 -12.47 -14.15 -11.04
C ARG A 211 -13.60 -14.45 -12.04
N ASN A 212 -14.62 -15.12 -11.56
CA ASN A 212 -15.84 -15.29 -12.35
C ASN A 212 -16.69 -14.01 -12.28
N LEU A 213 -17.05 -13.49 -13.43
CA LEU A 213 -17.83 -12.26 -13.58
C LEU A 213 -19.35 -12.51 -13.69
N LEU A 214 -19.81 -13.78 -13.66
CA LEU A 214 -21.22 -14.15 -13.82
C LEU A 214 -21.82 -14.59 -12.50
N LEU A 215 -22.90 -13.91 -12.08
CA LEU A 215 -23.70 -14.30 -10.92
C LEU A 215 -24.52 -15.55 -11.22
N GLY A 216 -24.65 -16.44 -10.22
CA GLY A 216 -25.45 -17.66 -10.32
C GLY A 216 -24.90 -18.70 -11.31
N SER A 217 -23.67 -18.54 -11.74
CA SER A 217 -23.04 -19.31 -12.83
C SER A 217 -22.76 -20.79 -12.54
N GLY A 218 -22.88 -21.21 -11.28
CA GLY A 218 -22.75 -22.61 -10.85
C GLY A 218 -24.08 -23.37 -10.86
N LYS A 219 -25.17 -22.71 -11.14
CA LYS A 219 -26.51 -23.37 -11.22
C LYS A 219 -26.69 -23.99 -12.59
N GLU A 220 -26.96 -25.30 -12.63
CA GLU A 220 -27.28 -25.99 -13.86
C GLU A 220 -28.55 -25.45 -14.51
N VAL A 221 -28.49 -25.23 -15.80
CA VAL A 221 -29.65 -24.85 -16.65
C VAL A 221 -29.77 -25.87 -17.76
N SER A 222 -30.94 -26.53 -17.84
CA SER A 222 -31.24 -27.56 -18.84
C SER A 222 -32.61 -27.34 -19.39
N ASN A 223 -32.72 -26.96 -20.65
CA ASN A 223 -33.99 -26.76 -21.34
C ASN A 223 -33.85 -26.72 -22.87
N SER A 224 -34.98 -26.71 -23.59
CA SER A 224 -35.04 -26.64 -25.06
C SER A 224 -35.25 -25.22 -25.59
N ASN A 225 -35.31 -24.22 -24.72
CA ASN A 225 -35.57 -22.84 -25.10
C ASN A 225 -34.45 -22.27 -26.01
N TYR A 226 -34.83 -21.38 -26.91
CA TYR A 226 -33.86 -20.63 -27.71
C TYR A 226 -33.00 -19.74 -26.83
N ASN A 227 -33.63 -18.93 -25.96
CA ASN A 227 -32.90 -18.28 -24.86
C ASN A 227 -32.76 -19.31 -23.73
N ILE A 228 -31.60 -19.95 -23.62
CA ILE A 228 -31.36 -21.00 -22.64
C ILE A 228 -31.02 -20.45 -21.27
N ALA A 229 -30.22 -19.40 -21.20
CA ALA A 229 -29.77 -18.84 -19.94
C ALA A 229 -29.44 -17.34 -20.03
N ASP A 230 -29.57 -16.69 -18.88
CA ASP A 230 -29.40 -15.27 -18.68
C ASP A 230 -28.59 -15.03 -17.39
N TYR A 231 -27.49 -14.30 -17.49
CA TYR A 231 -26.56 -14.11 -16.40
C TYR A 231 -26.29 -12.63 -16.16
N TRP A 232 -26.45 -12.17 -14.93
CA TRP A 232 -26.03 -10.86 -14.52
C TRP A 232 -24.51 -10.82 -14.33
N LEU A 233 -23.90 -9.71 -14.71
CA LEU A 233 -22.49 -9.47 -14.46
C LEU A 233 -22.28 -8.92 -13.05
N THR A 234 -21.16 -9.25 -12.44
CA THR A 234 -20.75 -8.68 -11.14
C THR A 234 -20.40 -7.19 -11.24
N GLU A 235 -20.02 -6.74 -12.43
CA GLU A 235 -19.68 -5.35 -12.74
C GLU A 235 -19.86 -5.08 -14.24
N PRO A 236 -20.10 -3.82 -14.67
CA PRO A 236 -20.17 -3.48 -16.09
C PRO A 236 -18.81 -3.69 -16.79
N ILE A 237 -18.83 -4.31 -17.96
CA ILE A 237 -17.64 -4.54 -18.77
C ILE A 237 -17.56 -3.49 -19.89
N SER A 238 -16.40 -2.80 -19.98
CA SER A 238 -16.17 -1.78 -21.01
C SER A 238 -16.01 -2.38 -22.41
N LYS A 239 -16.46 -1.63 -23.43
CA LYS A 239 -16.29 -2.00 -24.85
C LYS A 239 -14.81 -2.27 -25.18
N GLY A 240 -14.57 -3.37 -25.90
CA GLY A 240 -13.23 -3.75 -26.34
C GLY A 240 -12.40 -4.49 -25.30
N THR A 241 -12.90 -4.64 -24.07
CA THR A 241 -12.26 -5.44 -23.05
C THR A 241 -12.16 -6.89 -23.49
N GLN A 242 -10.99 -7.48 -23.41
CA GLN A 242 -10.75 -8.89 -23.70
C GLN A 242 -11.22 -9.75 -22.55
N VAL A 243 -12.07 -10.74 -22.87
CA VAL A 243 -12.65 -11.67 -21.90
C VAL A 243 -12.61 -13.10 -22.45
N THR A 244 -12.55 -14.06 -21.55
CA THR A 244 -12.66 -15.49 -21.87
C THR A 244 -13.88 -16.08 -21.23
N LEU A 245 -14.74 -16.71 -22.05
CA LEU A 245 -15.93 -17.44 -21.60
C LEU A 245 -15.65 -18.94 -21.69
N THR A 246 -15.90 -19.64 -20.60
CA THR A 246 -15.83 -21.10 -20.51
C THR A 246 -17.21 -21.67 -20.20
N ILE A 247 -17.71 -22.54 -21.03
CA ILE A 247 -19.00 -23.24 -20.84
C ILE A 247 -18.69 -24.70 -20.54
N PHE A 248 -19.27 -25.20 -19.46
CA PHE A 248 -19.31 -26.64 -19.15
C PHE A 248 -20.75 -27.10 -19.42
N GLY A 249 -20.92 -27.92 -20.44
CA GLY A 249 -22.26 -28.32 -20.86
C GLY A 249 -22.28 -29.03 -22.21
N GLU A 250 -23.45 -29.15 -22.76
CA GLU A 250 -23.70 -29.85 -24.03
C GLU A 250 -24.87 -29.23 -24.80
N LEU A 251 -24.80 -29.30 -26.11
CA LEU A 251 -25.85 -28.90 -27.01
C LEU A 251 -26.78 -30.07 -27.30
N GLY A 252 -28.10 -29.81 -27.35
CA GLY A 252 -29.07 -30.77 -27.78
C GLY A 252 -28.85 -31.27 -29.21
N ASP A 253 -29.44 -32.41 -29.58
CA ASP A 253 -29.15 -33.11 -30.84
C ASP A 253 -29.43 -32.24 -32.07
N ASP A 254 -30.51 -31.47 -32.08
CA ASP A 254 -30.92 -30.57 -33.18
C ASP A 254 -30.46 -29.11 -32.97
N LYS A 255 -29.63 -28.85 -31.98
CA LYS A 255 -28.98 -27.58 -31.73
C LYS A 255 -27.57 -27.59 -32.31
N GLU A 256 -27.12 -26.47 -32.86
CA GLU A 256 -25.82 -26.35 -33.54
C GLU A 256 -24.77 -25.60 -32.71
N MET A 257 -25.20 -24.56 -31.97
CA MET A 257 -24.30 -23.72 -31.22
C MET A 257 -24.97 -22.99 -30.05
N PHE A 258 -24.17 -22.64 -29.03
CA PHE A 258 -24.48 -21.56 -28.11
C PHE A 258 -23.94 -20.23 -28.68
N THR A 259 -24.83 -19.23 -28.74
CA THR A 259 -24.51 -17.89 -29.22
C THR A 259 -24.62 -16.90 -28.09
N ILE A 260 -23.57 -16.09 -27.86
CA ILE A 260 -23.41 -15.21 -26.71
C ILE A 260 -23.68 -13.77 -27.11
N TYR A 261 -24.52 -13.09 -26.34
CA TYR A 261 -24.86 -11.68 -26.47
C TYR A 261 -24.72 -10.96 -25.13
N ASN A 262 -24.57 -9.63 -25.16
CA ASN A 262 -24.51 -8.80 -23.94
C ASN A 262 -25.89 -8.19 -23.53
N SER A 263 -26.97 -8.59 -24.21
CA SER A 263 -28.36 -8.20 -23.90
C SER A 263 -29.32 -9.13 -24.60
N THR A 264 -30.64 -9.01 -24.31
CA THR A 264 -31.70 -9.84 -24.81
C THR A 264 -31.94 -9.80 -26.33
N GLY A 265 -31.01 -9.21 -27.09
CA GLY A 265 -31.14 -9.72 -28.37
C GLY A 265 -31.08 -8.94 -29.59
N ALA A 266 -30.56 -7.84 -29.65
CA ALA A 266 -30.67 -7.23 -30.96
C ALA A 266 -29.35 -7.09 -31.72
N VAL A 267 -28.20 -7.52 -31.15
CA VAL A 267 -27.05 -6.82 -31.67
C VAL A 267 -25.82 -7.68 -31.69
N GLY A 268 -25.56 -8.38 -32.77
CA GLY A 268 -24.38 -9.17 -33.07
C GLY A 268 -23.85 -10.06 -31.94
N SER A 269 -23.62 -11.30 -32.23
CA SER A 269 -23.05 -12.23 -31.27
C SER A 269 -21.61 -11.84 -30.93
N MET A 270 -21.26 -11.92 -29.66
CA MET A 270 -19.90 -11.72 -29.18
C MET A 270 -19.05 -12.96 -29.41
N ALA A 271 -19.63 -14.15 -29.24
CA ALA A 271 -19.01 -15.44 -29.45
C ALA A 271 -20.03 -16.52 -29.84
N GLN A 272 -19.56 -17.59 -30.47
CA GLN A 272 -20.34 -18.76 -30.83
C GLN A 272 -19.57 -20.03 -30.44
N PHE A 273 -20.25 -20.97 -29.80
CA PHE A 273 -19.69 -22.26 -29.37
C PHE A 273 -20.46 -23.37 -30.06
N SER A 274 -19.87 -23.98 -31.10
CA SER A 274 -20.41 -25.12 -31.81
C SER A 274 -20.22 -26.44 -31.04
N LYS A 275 -20.89 -27.52 -31.45
CA LYS A 275 -20.64 -28.86 -30.86
C LYS A 275 -19.18 -29.28 -30.94
N ALA A 276 -18.47 -28.88 -31.99
CA ALA A 276 -17.06 -29.21 -32.18
C ALA A 276 -16.11 -28.51 -31.22
N ASP A 277 -16.55 -27.40 -30.60
CA ASP A 277 -15.76 -26.66 -29.62
C ASP A 277 -15.72 -27.36 -28.25
N PHE A 278 -16.66 -28.29 -27.99
CA PHE A 278 -16.76 -28.98 -26.71
C PHE A 278 -15.87 -30.24 -26.70
N VAL A 279 -14.89 -30.21 -25.81
CA VAL A 279 -14.03 -31.39 -25.52
C VAL A 279 -14.32 -31.81 -24.07
N ASN A 280 -14.77 -33.02 -23.87
CA ASN A 280 -15.17 -33.56 -22.57
C ASN A 280 -16.18 -32.65 -21.85
N GLY A 281 -17.18 -32.10 -22.56
CA GLY A 281 -18.20 -31.25 -22.00
C GLY A 281 -17.74 -29.83 -21.64
N LYS A 282 -16.54 -29.39 -22.09
CA LYS A 282 -15.99 -28.07 -21.84
C LYS A 282 -15.62 -27.37 -23.13
N ALA A 283 -15.99 -26.12 -23.28
CA ALA A 283 -15.57 -25.23 -24.38
C ALA A 283 -15.15 -23.85 -23.83
N SER A 284 -14.08 -23.28 -24.37
CA SER A 284 -13.60 -21.96 -23.98
C SER A 284 -13.26 -21.12 -25.20
N LYS A 285 -13.67 -19.84 -25.18
CA LYS A 285 -13.32 -18.87 -26.23
C LYS A 285 -13.03 -17.50 -25.66
N THR A 286 -12.01 -16.86 -26.20
CA THR A 286 -11.64 -15.48 -25.91
C THR A 286 -12.20 -14.56 -26.97
N PHE A 287 -12.80 -13.44 -26.55
CA PHE A 287 -13.37 -12.43 -27.44
C PHE A 287 -13.33 -11.04 -26.80
N LYS A 288 -13.63 -10.01 -27.59
CA LYS A 288 -13.75 -8.64 -27.08
C LYS A 288 -15.20 -8.34 -26.75
N TRP A 289 -15.42 -7.76 -25.55
CA TRP A 289 -16.75 -7.34 -25.12
C TRP A 289 -17.28 -6.24 -26.03
N ILE A 290 -18.51 -6.40 -26.52
CA ILE A 290 -19.20 -5.45 -27.37
C ILE A 290 -20.29 -4.76 -26.56
N THR A 291 -20.31 -3.42 -26.54
CA THR A 291 -21.29 -2.65 -25.77
C THR A 291 -22.42 -2.09 -26.61
N ASN A 292 -22.17 -1.83 -27.88
CA ASN A 292 -23.20 -1.27 -28.79
C ASN A 292 -23.07 -1.85 -30.18
N ILE A 293 -24.20 -1.98 -30.88
CA ILE A 293 -24.23 -2.19 -32.31
C ILE A 293 -25.24 -1.21 -32.92
N GLY A 294 -24.78 -0.35 -33.79
CA GLY A 294 -25.59 0.75 -34.27
C GLY A 294 -25.99 1.70 -33.14
N ASP A 295 -27.24 2.18 -33.17
CA ASP A 295 -27.79 3.10 -32.17
C ASP A 295 -28.33 2.40 -30.92
N ALA A 296 -28.28 1.07 -30.85
CA ALA A 296 -28.75 0.31 -29.69
C ALA A 296 -27.67 0.32 -28.58
N VAL A 297 -28.04 0.83 -27.42
CA VAL A 297 -27.21 0.77 -26.20
C VAL A 297 -27.39 -0.59 -25.59
N ALA A 298 -26.32 -1.38 -25.55
CA ALA A 298 -26.32 -2.65 -24.86
C ALA A 298 -26.26 -2.44 -23.33
N ASP A 299 -26.99 -3.26 -22.63
CA ASP A 299 -26.90 -3.32 -21.16
C ASP A 299 -25.63 -4.10 -20.75
N ASN A 300 -24.58 -3.37 -20.37
CA ASN A 300 -23.28 -3.96 -20.02
C ASN A 300 -23.28 -4.71 -18.67
N THR A 301 -24.44 -4.87 -18.04
CA THR A 301 -24.60 -5.59 -16.78
C THR A 301 -25.06 -7.03 -16.97
N HIS A 302 -25.17 -7.52 -18.22
CA HIS A 302 -25.97 -8.70 -18.54
C HIS A 302 -25.42 -9.48 -19.73
N MET A 303 -25.38 -10.80 -19.64
CA MET A 303 -24.96 -11.71 -20.70
C MET A 303 -26.04 -12.76 -20.94
N VAL A 304 -26.40 -12.95 -22.20
CA VAL A 304 -27.42 -13.91 -22.61
C VAL A 304 -26.82 -15.00 -23.48
N VAL A 305 -27.24 -16.24 -23.25
CA VAL A 305 -26.87 -17.43 -24.03
C VAL A 305 -28.08 -17.93 -24.80
N PHE A 306 -27.94 -18.00 -26.11
CA PHE A 306 -28.95 -18.58 -26.99
C PHE A 306 -28.49 -19.96 -27.49
N SER A 307 -29.39 -20.93 -27.44
CA SER A 307 -29.22 -22.27 -28.04
C SER A 307 -29.82 -22.30 -29.44
N SER A 308 -28.98 -22.16 -30.46
CA SER A 308 -29.35 -22.05 -31.87
C SER A 308 -29.34 -23.41 -32.60
N PRO A 309 -30.19 -23.64 -33.65
CA PRO A 309 -31.24 -22.76 -34.16
C PRO A 309 -32.46 -22.70 -33.25
N LYS A 310 -33.25 -21.61 -33.42
CA LYS A 310 -34.51 -21.40 -32.66
C LYS A 310 -35.55 -22.52 -32.91
N THR A 311 -35.49 -23.15 -34.08
CA THR A 311 -36.38 -24.24 -34.51
C THR A 311 -36.03 -25.60 -33.89
N GLY A 312 -34.85 -25.72 -33.27
CA GLY A 312 -34.46 -26.94 -32.57
C GLY A 312 -35.28 -27.14 -31.29
N THR A 313 -35.65 -28.37 -31.00
CA THR A 313 -36.52 -28.77 -29.91
C THR A 313 -35.83 -29.60 -28.82
N SER A 314 -34.63 -30.08 -29.09
CA SER A 314 -33.86 -30.87 -28.12
C SER A 314 -33.29 -29.98 -27.00
N THR A 315 -33.11 -30.59 -25.85
CA THR A 315 -32.61 -29.93 -24.65
C THR A 315 -31.10 -29.75 -24.75
N SER A 316 -30.66 -28.51 -24.52
CA SER A 316 -29.25 -28.20 -24.26
C SER A 316 -29.03 -27.99 -22.75
N THR A 317 -27.84 -28.27 -22.26
CA THR A 317 -27.51 -28.16 -20.84
C THR A 317 -26.27 -27.32 -20.65
N ILE A 318 -26.31 -26.39 -19.72
CA ILE A 318 -25.18 -25.66 -19.19
C ILE A 318 -25.05 -26.06 -17.70
N HIS A 319 -24.07 -26.92 -17.39
CA HIS A 319 -23.82 -27.36 -16.01
C HIS A 319 -23.27 -26.23 -15.15
N LYS A 320 -22.33 -25.46 -15.71
CA LYS A 320 -21.73 -24.28 -15.12
C LYS A 320 -21.04 -23.44 -16.19
N ILE A 321 -20.84 -22.16 -15.91
CA ILE A 321 -20.28 -21.23 -16.88
C ILE A 321 -19.37 -20.23 -16.15
N LYS A 322 -18.34 -19.73 -16.82
CA LYS A 322 -17.42 -18.75 -16.25
C LYS A 322 -17.03 -17.73 -17.30
N LEU A 323 -17.20 -16.46 -16.97
CA LEU A 323 -16.64 -15.33 -17.71
C LEU A 323 -15.52 -14.69 -16.87
N GLU A 324 -14.38 -14.48 -17.47
CA GLU A 324 -13.22 -13.91 -16.79
C GLU A 324 -12.48 -12.93 -17.70
N TYR A 325 -11.76 -11.97 -17.11
CA TYR A 325 -10.93 -11.05 -17.87
C TYR A 325 -9.70 -11.75 -18.48
N GLY A 326 -9.29 -11.27 -19.65
CA GLY A 326 -8.08 -11.73 -20.34
C GLY A 326 -8.34 -12.88 -21.30
N ASP A 327 -7.28 -13.59 -21.69
CA ASP A 327 -7.25 -14.62 -22.74
C ASP A 327 -6.94 -16.04 -22.21
N ILE A 328 -6.84 -16.18 -20.89
CA ILE A 328 -6.55 -17.45 -20.24
C ILE A 328 -7.81 -17.98 -19.57
N SER A 329 -8.23 -19.20 -19.96
CA SER A 329 -9.29 -19.93 -19.28
C SER A 329 -8.73 -20.59 -18.01
N THR A 330 -9.33 -20.29 -16.86
CA THR A 330 -9.00 -20.93 -15.59
C THR A 330 -10.09 -21.90 -15.14
N GLU A 331 -9.82 -22.69 -14.11
CA GLU A 331 -10.83 -23.60 -13.56
C GLU A 331 -12.07 -22.81 -13.05
N TRP A 332 -13.24 -23.43 -13.10
CA TRP A 332 -14.45 -22.79 -12.66
C TRP A 332 -14.44 -22.50 -11.16
N THR A 333 -14.79 -21.28 -10.83
CA THR A 333 -15.07 -20.81 -9.46
C THR A 333 -16.37 -20.03 -9.47
N PRO A 334 -17.16 -20.01 -8.38
CA PRO A 334 -18.30 -19.10 -8.29
C PRO A 334 -17.82 -17.63 -8.39
N ALA A 335 -18.71 -16.74 -8.76
CA ALA A 335 -18.48 -15.33 -8.53
C ALA A 335 -18.30 -15.07 -7.02
N TRP A 336 -17.51 -14.09 -6.66
CA TRP A 336 -17.30 -13.80 -5.23
C TRP A 336 -18.61 -13.41 -4.54
N GLU A 337 -19.50 -12.75 -5.28
CA GLU A 337 -20.81 -12.34 -4.86
C GLU A 337 -21.76 -13.51 -4.58
N ASP A 338 -21.50 -14.67 -5.18
CA ASP A 338 -22.25 -15.93 -4.96
C ASP A 338 -21.70 -16.74 -3.76
N ILE A 339 -20.56 -16.35 -3.19
CA ILE A 339 -19.95 -17.06 -2.07
C ILE A 339 -20.64 -16.61 -0.78
N PRO A 340 -21.38 -17.51 -0.08
CA PRO A 340 -21.89 -17.18 1.23
C PRO A 340 -20.75 -16.83 2.19
N ASP A 341 -20.99 -15.81 3.03
CA ASP A 341 -20.09 -15.43 4.11
C ASP A 341 -18.68 -15.03 3.65
N ILE A 342 -18.55 -14.41 2.46
CA ILE A 342 -17.27 -13.99 1.90
C ILE A 342 -16.50 -13.06 2.86
N GLU A 343 -17.20 -12.23 3.62
CA GLU A 343 -16.60 -11.36 4.62
C GLU A 343 -16.00 -12.15 5.79
N GLU A 344 -16.62 -13.25 6.20
CA GLU A 344 -16.09 -14.12 7.25
C GLU A 344 -14.81 -14.85 6.84
N ARG A 345 -14.53 -14.90 5.52
CA ARG A 345 -13.33 -15.54 4.98
C ARG A 345 -12.22 -14.54 4.71
N TYR A 346 -12.53 -13.37 4.15
CA TYR A 346 -11.55 -12.49 3.53
C TYR A 346 -11.56 -11.06 4.09
N ALA A 347 -12.44 -10.76 5.04
CA ALA A 347 -12.47 -9.47 5.72
C ALA A 347 -12.43 -9.62 7.24
N TYR A 348 -11.99 -8.57 7.90
CA TYR A 348 -11.99 -8.45 9.35
C TYR A 348 -12.35 -7.01 9.74
N GLY A 349 -13.02 -6.86 10.85
CA GLY A 349 -13.49 -5.54 11.24
C GLY A 349 -14.06 -5.52 12.65
N VAL A 350 -14.65 -4.40 13.01
CA VAL A 350 -15.22 -4.19 14.34
C VAL A 350 -16.61 -3.59 14.21
N GLU A 351 -17.52 -4.10 15.01
CA GLU A 351 -18.88 -3.59 15.18
C GLU A 351 -18.98 -2.80 16.49
N TRP A 352 -19.50 -1.59 16.42
CA TRP A 352 -19.87 -0.77 17.58
C TRP A 352 -21.38 -0.52 17.61
N ASP A 353 -21.92 -0.37 18.81
CA ASP A 353 -23.32 0.00 19.01
C ASP A 353 -23.40 1.45 19.51
N MET A 354 -23.91 2.36 18.69
CA MET A 354 -24.07 3.79 19.03
C MET A 354 -25.05 4.03 20.19
N ALA A 355 -25.85 3.03 20.55
CA ALA A 355 -26.70 3.09 21.76
C ALA A 355 -25.90 2.79 23.04
N SER A 356 -24.77 2.13 22.91
CA SER A 356 -23.83 1.88 24.01
C SER A 356 -22.88 3.04 24.19
N SER A 357 -22.59 3.41 25.43
CA SER A 357 -21.56 4.40 25.74
C SER A 357 -20.13 3.85 25.72
N SER A 358 -19.97 2.52 25.60
CA SER A 358 -18.64 1.90 25.55
C SER A 358 -17.91 2.28 24.26
N PRO A 359 -16.65 2.72 24.34
CA PRO A 359 -15.81 2.90 23.15
C PRO A 359 -15.36 1.58 22.53
N ASP A 360 -15.52 0.45 23.24
CA ASP A 360 -15.05 -0.86 22.79
C ASP A 360 -16.05 -1.51 21.85
N GLY A 361 -15.53 -2.01 20.75
CA GLY A 361 -16.29 -2.72 19.75
C GLY A 361 -16.09 -4.23 19.79
N LYS A 362 -16.97 -4.93 19.11
CA LYS A 362 -16.91 -6.37 18.91
C LYS A 362 -16.20 -6.68 17.60
N ARG A 363 -15.14 -7.48 17.64
CA ARG A 363 -14.47 -8.00 16.45
C ARG A 363 -15.43 -8.88 15.66
N VAL A 364 -15.48 -8.69 14.34
CA VAL A 364 -16.34 -9.42 13.39
C VAL A 364 -15.54 -9.79 12.13
N GLY A 365 -16.07 -10.71 11.33
CA GLY A 365 -15.37 -11.26 10.19
C GLY A 365 -14.34 -12.34 10.57
N ASN A 366 -13.28 -12.47 9.83
CA ASN A 366 -12.28 -13.51 10.02
C ASN A 366 -11.39 -13.26 11.24
N MET A 367 -11.49 -14.11 12.24
CA MET A 367 -10.71 -13.98 13.50
C MET A 367 -9.22 -14.28 13.29
N GLN A 368 -8.83 -15.05 12.28
CA GLN A 368 -7.42 -15.26 11.96
C GLN A 368 -6.81 -13.98 11.38
N LEU A 369 -7.53 -13.28 10.51
CA LEU A 369 -7.08 -11.99 9.97
C LEU A 369 -6.97 -10.92 11.07
N HIS A 370 -7.76 -10.99 12.15
CA HIS A 370 -7.57 -10.15 13.33
C HIS A 370 -6.28 -10.44 14.11
N ARG A 371 -5.75 -11.66 14.04
CA ARG A 371 -4.44 -12.00 14.63
C ARG A 371 -3.28 -11.56 13.77
N GLU A 372 -3.44 -11.65 12.45
CA GLU A 372 -2.43 -11.36 11.44
C GLU A 372 -2.39 -9.87 11.07
N LEU A 373 -3.55 -9.21 11.04
CA LEU A 373 -3.74 -7.80 10.69
C LEU A 373 -3.06 -7.46 9.34
N PRO A 374 -3.44 -8.11 8.22
CA PRO A 374 -2.67 -8.03 6.98
C PRO A 374 -2.49 -6.61 6.45
N VAL A 375 -3.48 -5.72 6.62
CA VAL A 375 -3.35 -4.31 6.22
C VAL A 375 -2.38 -3.58 7.14
N GLN A 376 -2.58 -3.66 8.46
CA GLN A 376 -1.73 -2.95 9.43
C GLN A 376 -0.31 -3.53 9.47
N SER A 377 -0.14 -4.85 9.25
CA SER A 377 1.19 -5.47 9.16
C SER A 377 1.96 -5.06 7.91
N GLY A 378 1.26 -4.60 6.86
CA GLY A 378 1.84 -4.01 5.67
C GLY A 378 2.32 -2.56 5.86
N MET A 379 1.99 -1.92 6.98
CA MET A 379 2.52 -0.58 7.28
C MET A 379 4.00 -0.68 7.64
N ARG A 380 4.84 0.00 6.88
CA ARG A 380 6.30 -0.07 7.06
C ARG A 380 6.98 1.26 6.75
N GLY A 381 8.06 1.53 7.45
CA GLY A 381 8.88 2.71 7.22
C GLY A 381 9.67 2.61 5.92
N VAL A 382 9.69 3.70 5.18
CA VAL A 382 10.33 3.81 3.87
C VAL A 382 10.91 5.19 3.69
N VAL A 383 12.00 5.28 2.94
CA VAL A 383 12.56 6.55 2.48
C VAL A 383 12.22 6.74 1.02
N LEU A 384 11.53 7.83 0.73
CA LEU A 384 11.16 8.21 -0.64
C LEU A 384 12.04 9.35 -1.13
N ASP A 385 12.40 9.32 -2.42
CA ASP A 385 12.93 10.47 -3.13
C ASP A 385 11.80 11.47 -3.51
N ASN A 386 12.17 12.63 -4.04
CA ASN A 386 11.20 13.66 -4.43
C ASN A 386 10.30 13.23 -5.60
N ASN A 387 10.65 12.19 -6.34
CA ASN A 387 9.82 11.59 -7.36
C ASN A 387 8.90 10.50 -6.81
N GLY A 388 8.96 10.21 -5.51
CA GLY A 388 8.22 9.13 -4.86
C GLY A 388 8.79 7.75 -5.15
N GLY A 389 10.02 7.67 -5.67
CA GLY A 389 10.76 6.43 -5.78
C GLY A 389 11.20 5.95 -4.40
N VAL A 390 11.11 4.65 -4.16
CA VAL A 390 11.61 4.05 -2.92
C VAL A 390 13.13 4.04 -2.96
N TYR A 391 13.76 4.74 -2.02
CA TYR A 391 15.20 4.71 -1.86
C TYR A 391 15.64 3.50 -1.04
N TYR A 392 14.98 3.25 0.11
CA TYR A 392 15.08 2.01 0.88
C TYR A 392 13.92 1.89 1.88
N TYR A 393 13.70 0.68 2.41
CA TYR A 393 12.83 0.45 3.55
C TYR A 393 13.64 0.47 4.83
N HIS A 394 13.10 1.10 5.88
CA HIS A 394 13.71 1.07 7.20
C HIS A 394 13.73 -0.35 7.79
N GLU A 395 14.72 -0.62 8.64
CA GLU A 395 14.74 -1.84 9.43
C GLU A 395 13.50 -1.93 10.33
N PRO A 396 12.80 -3.08 10.38
CA PRO A 396 11.52 -3.17 11.10
C PRO A 396 11.60 -2.86 12.59
N THR A 397 12.73 -3.12 13.24
CA THR A 397 12.86 -3.07 14.70
C THR A 397 13.36 -1.73 15.26
N ALA A 398 14.14 -0.99 14.46
CA ALA A 398 14.62 0.34 14.86
C ALA A 398 15.05 1.12 13.61
N TRP A 399 14.56 2.35 13.48
CA TRP A 399 14.92 3.17 12.32
C TRP A 399 16.20 3.94 12.58
N LYS A 400 17.15 3.81 11.69
CA LYS A 400 18.32 4.67 11.69
C LYS A 400 17.92 6.08 11.25
N MET A 401 18.66 7.08 11.73
CA MET A 401 18.48 8.46 11.25
C MET A 401 18.75 8.52 9.75
N ILE A 402 17.89 9.21 9.05
CA ILE A 402 18.20 9.73 7.73
C ILE A 402 18.81 11.11 7.94
N PHE A 403 19.89 11.41 7.23
CA PHE A 403 20.35 12.78 7.16
C PHE A 403 19.31 13.58 6.39
N ALA A 404 18.93 14.73 6.92
CA ALA A 404 18.03 15.61 6.23
C ALA A 404 18.57 15.91 4.86
N SER A 405 17.84 15.47 3.92
CA SER A 405 18.08 15.77 2.55
C SER A 405 16.88 16.49 2.01
N LYS A 406 17.10 17.59 1.30
CA LYS A 406 16.06 18.18 0.44
C LYS A 406 15.52 17.15 -0.56
N ASP A 407 16.21 16.05 -0.77
CA ASP A 407 15.96 15.06 -1.84
C ASP A 407 15.19 13.82 -1.34
N TYR A 408 15.15 13.59 -0.02
CA TYR A 408 14.55 12.38 0.57
C TYR A 408 13.58 12.71 1.71
N ALA A 409 12.63 11.83 1.98
CA ALA A 409 11.71 11.92 3.11
C ALA A 409 11.47 10.54 3.75
N SER A 410 11.48 10.48 5.09
CA SER A 410 11.11 9.30 5.86
C SER A 410 9.60 9.22 6.00
N MET A 411 9.02 8.19 5.44
CA MET A 411 7.58 8.02 5.35
C MET A 411 7.16 6.67 5.92
N VAL A 412 5.89 6.49 6.17
CA VAL A 412 5.26 5.19 6.44
C VAL A 412 4.36 4.86 5.26
N GLU A 413 4.58 3.71 4.66
CA GLU A 413 3.72 3.17 3.63
C GLU A 413 2.40 2.69 4.25
N ILE A 414 1.28 3.17 3.72
CA ILE A 414 -0.05 2.62 3.96
C ILE A 414 -0.38 1.74 2.76
N PRO A 415 -0.52 0.42 2.93
CA PRO A 415 -0.67 -0.48 1.79
C PRO A 415 -2.02 -0.35 1.11
N ASP A 416 -2.11 -0.84 -0.12
CA ASP A 416 -3.38 -1.07 -0.79
C ASP A 416 -4.30 -1.89 0.09
N HIS A 417 -5.54 -1.43 0.24
CA HIS A 417 -6.56 -2.16 0.96
C HIS A 417 -7.95 -1.72 0.56
N TRP A 418 -8.94 -2.48 0.99
CA TRP A 418 -10.35 -2.20 0.75
C TRP A 418 -11.06 -2.09 2.08
N TYR A 419 -12.05 -1.20 2.15
CA TYR A 419 -12.86 -1.04 3.35
C TYR A 419 -14.35 -0.92 3.00
N ARG A 420 -15.18 -1.24 3.96
CA ARG A 420 -16.62 -1.00 3.88
C ARG A 420 -17.17 -0.64 5.24
N ILE A 421 -18.06 0.35 5.25
CA ILE A 421 -18.82 0.72 6.44
C ILE A 421 -20.26 0.26 6.26
N TYR A 422 -20.77 -0.37 7.28
CA TYR A 422 -22.18 -0.73 7.39
C TYR A 422 -22.81 0.03 8.53
N ILE A 423 -23.99 0.62 8.29
CA ILE A 423 -24.81 1.26 9.32
C ILE A 423 -26.16 0.58 9.30
N THR A 424 -26.54 -0.09 10.40
CA THR A 424 -27.80 -0.82 10.54
C THR A 424 -28.41 -0.51 11.90
N GLY A 425 -29.44 0.32 11.92
CA GLY A 425 -30.06 0.78 13.16
C GLY A 425 -29.07 1.58 14.01
N THR A 426 -28.80 1.11 15.24
CA THR A 426 -27.84 1.74 16.15
C THR A 426 -26.41 1.24 15.96
N LYS A 427 -26.20 0.25 15.10
CA LYS A 427 -24.89 -0.38 14.92
C LYS A 427 -24.17 0.12 13.67
N PHE A 428 -22.87 0.26 13.76
CA PHE A 428 -22.02 0.42 12.60
C PHE A 428 -20.84 -0.56 12.66
N LYS A 429 -20.38 -0.97 11.49
CA LYS A 429 -19.22 -1.84 11.33
C LYS A 429 -18.23 -1.18 10.40
N MET A 430 -16.95 -1.19 10.76
CA MET A 430 -15.85 -0.94 9.85
C MET A 430 -15.18 -2.25 9.50
N MET A 431 -15.21 -2.61 8.23
CA MET A 431 -14.60 -3.83 7.70
C MET A 431 -13.41 -3.48 6.82
N LEU A 432 -12.33 -4.24 6.94
CA LEU A 432 -11.10 -4.14 6.14
C LEU A 432 -10.86 -5.44 5.37
N SER A 433 -10.27 -5.33 4.20
CA SER A 433 -9.78 -6.46 3.41
C SER A 433 -8.48 -6.09 2.70
N SER A 434 -7.57 -7.04 2.56
CA SER A 434 -6.36 -6.90 1.74
C SER A 434 -6.60 -7.29 0.27
N ILE A 435 -7.80 -7.72 -0.06
CA ILE A 435 -8.23 -8.05 -1.43
C ILE A 435 -9.53 -7.32 -1.76
N PRO A 436 -9.82 -7.08 -3.05
CA PRO A 436 -11.09 -6.46 -3.45
C PRO A 436 -12.27 -7.38 -3.13
N LEU A 437 -13.26 -6.85 -2.41
CA LEU A 437 -14.52 -7.52 -2.11
C LEU A 437 -15.70 -6.70 -2.64
N PRO A 438 -16.85 -7.35 -2.93
CA PRO A 438 -18.06 -6.66 -3.41
C PRO A 438 -18.51 -5.54 -2.47
N GLY A 439 -18.70 -4.34 -3.03
CA GLY A 439 -19.14 -3.16 -2.27
C GLY A 439 -18.11 -2.55 -1.33
N TYR A 440 -16.86 -3.02 -1.37
CA TYR A 440 -15.75 -2.40 -0.65
C TYR A 440 -15.14 -1.27 -1.48
N LYS A 441 -14.81 -0.17 -0.83
CA LYS A 441 -14.09 0.96 -1.43
C LYS A 441 -12.60 0.70 -1.39
N HIS A 442 -11.92 0.99 -2.49
CA HIS A 442 -10.48 0.84 -2.62
C HIS A 442 -9.75 2.06 -2.05
N ILE A 443 -8.73 1.81 -1.26
CA ILE A 443 -7.71 2.77 -0.87
C ILE A 443 -6.42 2.38 -1.56
N SER A 444 -6.02 3.18 -2.54
CA SER A 444 -4.72 3.03 -3.21
C SER A 444 -3.59 3.27 -2.21
N LYS A 445 -2.49 2.56 -2.38
CA LYS A 445 -1.29 2.76 -1.56
C LYS A 445 -0.88 4.24 -1.54
N PHE A 446 -0.59 4.75 -0.36
CA PHE A 446 -0.08 6.10 -0.14
C PHE A 446 0.88 6.13 1.04
N TYR A 447 1.46 7.29 1.32
CA TYR A 447 2.49 7.42 2.33
C TYR A 447 2.19 8.60 3.26
N ILE A 448 2.45 8.40 4.55
CA ILE A 448 2.33 9.42 5.60
C ILE A 448 3.71 9.70 6.18
N GLY A 449 4.06 10.96 6.41
CA GLY A 449 5.30 11.34 7.09
C GLY A 449 5.48 10.61 8.42
N SER A 450 6.65 10.01 8.62
CA SER A 450 6.95 9.23 9.82
C SER A 450 6.92 10.07 11.10
N SER A 451 7.26 11.36 10.99
CA SER A 451 7.15 12.37 12.04
C SER A 451 6.25 13.53 11.60
N GLU A 452 5.92 14.40 12.53
CA GLU A 452 5.38 15.70 12.21
C GLU A 452 6.40 16.49 11.37
N ALA A 453 5.90 17.34 10.44
CA ALA A 453 6.75 17.95 9.43
C ALA A 453 7.75 18.95 10.02
N GLN A 454 9.00 18.87 9.60
CA GLN A 454 9.98 19.95 9.70
C GLN A 454 9.90 20.83 8.43
N MET A 455 10.59 21.96 8.44
CA MET A 455 10.74 22.80 7.27
C MET A 455 12.23 23.11 7.04
N LEU A 456 12.71 22.84 5.84
CA LEU A 456 13.96 23.39 5.36
C LEU A 456 13.71 24.82 4.94
N ARG A 457 14.04 25.77 5.81
CA ARG A 457 13.61 27.17 5.74
C ARG A 457 14.19 27.93 4.54
N SER A 458 15.43 27.64 4.19
CA SER A 458 16.11 28.24 3.03
C SER A 458 15.39 27.97 1.71
N LEU A 459 14.71 26.83 1.61
CA LEU A 459 13.94 26.42 0.43
C LEU A 459 12.43 26.57 0.62
N GLY A 460 11.97 26.77 1.86
CA GLY A 460 10.55 26.70 2.21
C GLY A 460 9.92 25.35 1.87
N LEU A 461 10.65 24.26 2.12
CA LEU A 461 10.32 22.89 1.76
C LEU A 461 9.94 22.10 3.00
N LEU A 462 8.78 21.43 3.01
CA LEU A 462 8.42 20.51 4.09
C LEU A 462 9.27 19.24 4.02
N MET A 463 9.61 18.73 5.20
CA MET A 463 10.42 17.55 5.39
C MET A 463 9.77 16.59 6.38
N SER A 464 9.94 15.29 6.18
CA SER A 464 9.71 14.27 7.18
C SER A 464 11.02 13.55 7.43
N ASP A 465 11.75 14.00 8.47
CA ASP A 465 13.12 13.60 8.68
C ASP A 465 13.58 13.99 10.10
N LYS A 466 14.83 13.67 10.44
CA LYS A 466 15.48 14.06 11.69
C LYS A 466 16.69 14.92 11.41
N THR A 467 16.52 16.22 11.27
CA THR A 467 17.64 17.16 11.13
C THR A 467 17.67 18.18 12.25
N ASN A 468 18.87 18.43 12.74
CA ASN A 468 19.11 19.34 13.82
C ASN A 468 20.04 20.48 13.35
N SER A 469 19.48 21.41 12.57
CA SER A 469 20.22 22.57 12.05
C SER A 469 19.42 23.86 12.23
N THR A 470 20.09 25.00 12.12
CA THR A 470 19.42 26.31 12.15
C THR A 470 18.44 26.51 11.00
N ASP A 471 18.72 25.89 9.86
CA ASP A 471 17.82 25.89 8.69
C ASP A 471 16.58 25.03 8.88
N THR A 472 16.59 24.07 9.81
CA THR A 472 15.46 23.24 10.18
C THR A 472 14.89 23.56 11.57
N ARG A 473 15.07 24.81 12.02
CA ARG A 473 14.48 25.26 13.27
C ARG A 473 12.96 25.14 13.20
N GLY A 474 12.37 24.41 14.15
CA GLY A 474 10.94 24.18 14.27
C GLY A 474 10.19 25.35 14.88
N GLY A 475 8.99 25.05 15.35
CA GLY A 475 8.11 26.05 15.96
C GLY A 475 7.88 27.25 15.03
N ASP A 476 7.86 28.41 15.61
CA ASP A 476 7.71 29.73 14.95
C ASP A 476 9.04 30.31 14.44
N ASN A 477 10.11 29.53 14.42
CA ASN A 477 11.47 29.92 14.04
C ASN A 477 12.19 30.92 14.99
N THR A 478 11.76 31.04 16.22
CA THR A 478 12.36 32.00 17.18
C THR A 478 13.68 31.47 17.70
N ALA A 479 14.82 32.11 17.32
CA ALA A 479 16.16 31.67 17.64
C ALA A 479 16.50 31.72 19.15
N GLU A 480 15.85 32.57 19.92
CA GLU A 480 16.04 32.69 21.38
C GLU A 480 15.70 31.40 22.15
N TRP A 481 15.03 30.45 21.51
CA TRP A 481 14.73 29.11 22.06
C TRP A 481 15.88 28.12 21.87
N ASP A 482 16.93 28.46 21.08
CA ASP A 482 18.05 27.55 20.79
C ASP A 482 19.13 27.62 21.90
N ASP A 483 18.75 27.34 23.11
CA ASP A 483 19.67 27.19 24.23
C ASP A 483 19.93 25.70 24.56
N THR A 484 20.76 25.48 25.61
CA THR A 484 21.16 24.11 26.02
C THR A 484 19.98 23.20 26.35
N TYR A 485 18.87 23.74 26.82
CA TYR A 485 17.76 22.94 27.36
C TYR A 485 16.47 23.05 26.57
N ARG A 486 16.30 24.05 25.69
CA ARG A 486 15.04 24.40 25.07
C ARG A 486 15.13 24.62 23.56
N SER A 487 16.02 23.94 22.88
CA SER A 487 16.23 24.17 21.44
C SER A 487 15.00 23.88 20.60
N LEU A 488 14.73 24.74 19.59
CA LEU A 488 13.78 24.47 18.49
C LEU A 488 14.40 23.72 17.32
N LEU A 489 15.71 23.47 17.35
CA LEU A 489 16.39 22.73 16.30
C LEU A 489 15.87 21.28 16.27
N GLY A 490 15.58 20.77 15.07
CA GLY A 490 15.09 19.40 14.89
C GLY A 490 13.65 19.15 15.36
N ARG A 491 12.87 20.20 15.57
CA ARG A 491 11.47 20.14 16.00
C ARG A 491 10.52 20.31 14.82
N PRO A 492 9.24 19.90 14.94
CA PRO A 492 8.27 20.16 13.90
C PRO A 492 8.02 21.66 13.70
N VAL A 493 7.74 22.06 12.47
CA VAL A 493 7.35 23.43 12.12
C VAL A 493 5.90 23.69 12.54
N THR A 494 5.67 24.89 13.10
CA THR A 494 4.34 25.40 13.44
C THR A 494 4.21 26.85 12.96
N ASN A 495 3.10 27.51 13.29
CA ASN A 495 2.89 28.93 13.01
C ASN A 495 2.90 29.26 11.49
N LEU A 496 2.33 28.37 10.68
CA LEU A 496 2.08 28.57 9.26
C LEU A 496 0.58 28.43 8.98
N THR A 497 0.10 29.10 7.92
CA THR A 497 -1.25 28.94 7.41
C THR A 497 -1.41 27.60 6.68
N LEU A 498 -2.66 27.16 6.44
CA LEU A 498 -2.95 25.97 5.64
C LEU A 498 -2.25 26.02 4.28
N ASP A 499 -2.42 27.15 3.56
CA ASP A 499 -1.84 27.35 2.24
C ASP A 499 -0.30 27.30 2.26
N GLN A 500 0.34 27.86 3.29
CA GLN A 500 1.79 27.79 3.44
C GLN A 500 2.29 26.35 3.62
N PHE A 501 1.56 25.52 4.38
CA PHE A 501 1.87 24.08 4.51
C PHE A 501 1.69 23.36 3.17
N ARG A 502 0.58 23.59 2.46
CA ARG A 502 0.29 23.01 1.14
C ARG A 502 1.39 23.34 0.12
N GLN A 503 1.72 24.62 0.00
CA GLN A 503 2.77 25.06 -0.93
C GLN A 503 4.13 24.48 -0.59
N ALA A 504 4.50 24.42 0.68
CA ALA A 504 5.77 23.89 1.13
C ALA A 504 5.87 22.37 0.90
N ALA A 505 4.77 21.63 1.01
CA ALA A 505 4.73 20.21 0.67
C ALA A 505 4.89 19.97 -0.84
N ARG A 506 4.14 20.71 -1.66
CA ARG A 506 4.14 20.60 -3.12
C ARG A 506 5.46 20.99 -3.79
N LYS A 507 6.31 21.76 -3.10
CA LYS A 507 7.68 22.04 -3.58
C LYS A 507 8.54 20.80 -3.71
N ARG A 508 8.20 19.68 -3.07
CA ARG A 508 8.91 18.41 -3.25
C ARG A 508 8.69 17.80 -4.62
N GLY A 509 7.55 18.06 -5.25
CA GLY A 509 7.20 17.54 -6.57
C GLY A 509 5.76 17.06 -6.67
N SER A 510 5.42 16.48 -7.80
CA SER A 510 4.07 15.97 -8.08
C SER A 510 3.74 14.78 -7.17
N GLY A 511 2.51 14.76 -6.65
CA GLY A 511 2.03 13.75 -5.71
C GLY A 511 2.35 14.04 -4.24
N TRP A 512 3.20 15.02 -3.94
CA TRP A 512 3.48 15.46 -2.57
C TRP A 512 2.46 16.47 -2.09
N GLU A 513 1.88 16.19 -0.93
CA GLU A 513 0.90 17.03 -0.25
C GLU A 513 1.23 17.17 1.23
N MET A 514 0.64 18.18 1.88
CA MET A 514 0.55 18.19 3.33
C MET A 514 -0.41 17.12 3.82
N TYR A 515 -0.52 16.91 5.13
CA TYR A 515 -1.42 15.92 5.71
C TYR A 515 -2.85 16.14 5.22
N THR A 516 -3.52 15.10 4.75
CA THR A 516 -4.89 15.18 4.29
C THR A 516 -5.86 14.61 5.32
N TYR A 517 -7.09 15.12 5.33
CA TYR A 517 -8.15 14.59 6.18
C TYR A 517 -8.42 13.11 5.90
N ASN A 518 -8.41 12.71 4.64
CA ASN A 518 -8.60 11.31 4.26
C ASN A 518 -7.47 10.40 4.79
N ALA A 519 -6.22 10.82 4.70
CA ALA A 519 -5.10 10.08 5.27
C ALA A 519 -5.24 9.90 6.79
N HIS A 520 -5.66 10.95 7.51
CA HIS A 520 -5.91 10.87 8.94
C HIS A 520 -7.09 9.96 9.30
N LYS A 521 -8.19 10.08 8.58
CA LYS A 521 -9.38 9.25 8.72
C LYS A 521 -9.06 7.76 8.51
N ILE A 522 -8.28 7.42 7.47
CA ILE A 522 -7.82 6.05 7.24
C ILE A 522 -6.96 5.57 8.40
N LEU A 523 -6.01 6.38 8.86
CA LEU A 523 -5.16 6.03 10.00
C LEU A 523 -5.98 5.74 11.27
N PHE A 524 -6.99 6.56 11.55
CA PHE A 524 -7.92 6.33 12.66
C PHE A 524 -8.62 4.97 12.54
N TRP A 525 -9.16 4.63 11.36
CA TRP A 525 -9.87 3.37 11.17
C TRP A 525 -8.94 2.15 11.22
N LEU A 526 -7.72 2.27 10.73
CA LEU A 526 -6.73 1.20 10.89
C LEU A 526 -6.44 0.93 12.37
N PHE A 527 -6.27 2.00 13.17
CA PHE A 527 -6.14 1.90 14.63
C PHE A 527 -7.38 1.27 15.27
N ALA A 528 -8.58 1.79 14.98
CA ALA A 528 -9.82 1.35 15.61
C ALA A 528 -10.14 -0.13 15.35
N VAL A 529 -9.83 -0.63 14.16
CA VAL A 529 -9.99 -2.06 13.82
C VAL A 529 -8.91 -2.92 14.49
N GLU A 530 -7.66 -2.46 14.55
CA GLU A 530 -6.58 -3.20 15.21
C GLU A 530 -6.86 -3.43 16.69
N TYR A 531 -7.20 -2.37 17.41
CA TYR A 531 -7.39 -2.41 18.88
C TYR A 531 -8.84 -2.70 19.30
N ALA A 532 -9.78 -2.69 18.37
CA ALA A 532 -11.22 -2.83 18.59
C ALA A 532 -11.76 -1.81 19.61
N THR A 533 -11.28 -0.57 19.54
CA THR A 533 -11.71 0.52 20.41
C THR A 533 -11.68 1.86 19.66
N LEU A 534 -12.56 2.77 20.04
CA LEU A 534 -12.55 4.17 19.58
C LEU A 534 -11.69 5.08 20.48
N ASP A 535 -11.24 4.56 21.64
CA ASP A 535 -10.40 5.28 22.60
C ASP A 535 -8.91 5.08 22.29
N SER A 536 -8.32 6.04 21.61
CA SER A 536 -6.90 6.02 21.27
C SER A 536 -5.97 6.20 22.47
N GLN A 537 -6.46 6.80 23.57
CA GLN A 537 -5.68 7.06 24.77
C GLN A 537 -5.68 5.91 25.80
N LYS A 538 -6.34 4.79 25.52
CA LYS A 538 -6.19 3.61 26.37
C LYS A 538 -4.71 3.27 26.59
N PRO A 539 -4.32 2.78 27.78
CA PRO A 539 -2.94 2.43 28.06
C PRO A 539 -2.36 1.51 26.97
N PHE A 540 -1.18 1.84 26.54
CA PHE A 540 -0.46 1.02 25.56
C PHE A 540 -0.15 -0.35 26.18
N ASN A 541 -0.36 -1.42 25.41
CA ASN A 541 0.00 -2.77 25.79
C ASN A 541 0.63 -3.51 24.59
N ALA A 542 1.92 -3.81 24.68
CA ALA A 542 2.65 -4.54 23.65
C ALA A 542 2.24 -6.02 23.56
N GLN A 543 1.61 -6.58 24.60
CA GLN A 543 1.22 -7.99 24.64
C GLN A 543 -0.15 -8.16 23.98
N LYS A 544 -0.29 -9.20 23.17
CA LYS A 544 -1.59 -9.63 22.68
C LYS A 544 -2.42 -10.26 23.82
N ASP A 545 -3.74 -10.22 23.70
CA ASP A 545 -4.63 -10.89 24.63
C ASP A 545 -4.58 -12.42 24.49
N ALA A 546 -5.33 -13.14 25.33
CA ALA A 546 -5.38 -14.61 25.31
C ALA A 546 -5.88 -15.19 23.97
N ASN A 547 -6.57 -14.41 23.15
CA ASN A 547 -7.05 -14.81 21.83
C ASN A 547 -6.04 -14.45 20.71
N GLY A 548 -4.93 -13.80 21.04
CA GLY A 548 -3.91 -13.34 20.11
C GLY A 548 -4.23 -12.01 19.44
N PHE A 549 -5.15 -11.21 19.99
CA PHE A 549 -5.53 -9.90 19.43
C PHE A 549 -4.75 -8.76 20.09
N ALA A 550 -4.53 -7.68 19.34
CA ALA A 550 -4.05 -6.42 19.90
C ALA A 550 -5.05 -5.89 20.94
N GLN A 551 -4.55 -5.29 22.00
CA GLN A 551 -5.33 -4.78 23.12
C GLN A 551 -4.77 -3.45 23.63
N GLY A 552 -5.56 -2.71 24.44
CA GLY A 552 -5.19 -1.38 24.92
C GLY A 552 -5.41 -0.31 23.85
N GLY A 553 -4.50 0.62 23.79
CA GLY A 553 -4.47 1.74 22.85
C GLY A 553 -3.05 2.23 22.62
N LEU A 554 -2.87 3.54 22.42
CA LEU A 554 -1.56 4.17 22.18
C LEU A 554 -1.00 4.91 23.40
N GLY A 555 -1.64 4.75 24.58
CA GLY A 555 -1.31 5.51 25.78
C GLY A 555 -1.85 6.94 25.74
N PRO A 556 -1.55 7.77 26.75
CA PRO A 556 -2.10 9.12 26.88
C PRO A 556 -1.58 10.08 25.79
N GLY A 557 -0.56 9.71 25.06
CA GLY A 557 0.11 10.58 24.11
C GLY A 557 0.81 11.78 24.77
N PRO A 558 1.45 12.65 24.01
CA PRO A 558 2.13 13.84 24.54
C PRO A 558 1.14 14.96 24.86
N THR A 559 0.18 14.70 25.74
CA THR A 559 -0.96 15.60 26.05
C THR A 559 -0.92 16.17 27.47
N GLN A 560 0.18 15.96 28.21
CA GLN A 560 0.26 16.22 29.66
C GLN A 560 0.77 17.60 30.02
N MET A 561 0.76 18.57 29.12
CA MET A 561 1.26 19.91 29.35
C MET A 561 0.12 20.94 29.33
N THR A 562 -0.22 21.49 30.49
CA THR A 562 -1.37 22.36 30.63
C THR A 562 -1.13 23.83 30.23
N ASP A 563 0.12 24.27 30.16
CA ASP A 563 0.52 25.64 29.84
C ASP A 563 1.08 25.81 28.41
N TRP A 564 0.72 24.88 27.54
CA TRP A 564 1.16 24.82 26.14
C TRP A 564 1.01 26.14 25.37
N THR A 565 -0.11 26.82 25.51
CA THR A 565 -0.42 27.99 24.70
C THR A 565 0.40 29.23 25.07
N ASN A 566 0.91 29.30 26.27
CA ASN A 566 1.63 30.48 26.77
C ASN A 566 3.11 30.43 26.52
N PHE A 567 3.63 29.29 26.15
CA PHE A 567 5.07 28.98 25.99
C PHE A 567 5.94 29.45 27.16
N ASN A 568 5.46 30.06 28.12
CA ASN A 568 6.04 30.59 29.35
C ASN A 568 7.57 30.38 29.49
N LYS A 569 8.31 30.67 28.42
CA LYS A 569 9.72 30.39 28.21
C LYS A 569 10.07 28.87 28.22
N ILE A 570 9.11 28.05 27.87
CA ILE A 570 9.24 26.58 27.80
C ILE A 570 8.85 26.13 26.42
N ASN A 571 9.72 25.29 25.81
CA ASN A 571 9.46 24.69 24.52
C ASN A 571 8.97 23.25 24.71
N PRO A 572 7.68 22.95 24.48
CA PRO A 572 7.13 21.61 24.65
C PRO A 572 7.36 20.71 23.45
N LEU A 573 7.84 21.26 22.32
CA LEU A 573 7.99 20.49 21.08
C LEU A 573 8.99 19.34 21.26
N ILE A 574 8.56 18.14 20.92
CA ILE A 574 9.37 16.91 20.90
C ILE A 574 10.18 16.87 19.62
N PRO A 575 11.48 16.46 19.65
CA PRO A 575 12.27 16.31 18.43
C PRO A 575 11.63 15.28 17.47
N CYS A 576 11.62 15.57 16.18
CA CYS A 576 11.21 14.61 15.17
C CYS A 576 12.08 13.35 15.21
N GLY A 577 11.47 12.18 15.04
CA GLY A 577 12.15 10.88 15.12
C GLY A 577 12.55 10.47 16.53
N TYR A 578 11.97 11.04 17.57
CA TYR A 578 12.25 10.70 18.97
C TYR A 578 11.93 9.24 19.30
N THR A 579 10.92 8.67 18.63
CA THR A 579 10.44 7.29 18.83
C THR A 579 10.96 6.31 17.79
N ASN A 580 11.98 6.66 17.00
CA ASN A 580 12.50 5.80 15.92
C ASN A 580 13.02 4.42 16.39
N GLU A 581 13.33 4.28 17.68
CA GLU A 581 13.73 2.99 18.27
C GLU A 581 12.63 1.92 18.25
N PHE A 582 11.36 2.31 18.05
CA PHE A 582 10.25 1.35 17.92
C PHE A 582 10.09 0.82 16.48
N GLY A 583 10.88 1.29 15.54
CA GLY A 583 10.82 0.82 14.15
C GLY A 583 9.44 0.94 13.52
N ASN A 584 8.98 -0.13 12.87
CA ASN A 584 7.62 -0.24 12.31
C ASN A 584 6.57 -0.56 13.41
N GLY A 585 6.98 -0.71 14.65
CA GLY A 585 6.08 -1.02 15.77
C GLY A 585 5.31 0.17 16.31
N SER A 586 4.52 -0.11 17.33
CA SER A 586 3.85 0.86 18.19
C SER A 586 4.51 0.88 19.58
N GLY A 587 4.42 2.02 20.25
CA GLY A 587 5.02 2.16 21.58
C GLY A 587 4.85 3.57 22.14
N GLU A 588 5.29 3.76 23.38
CA GLU A 588 5.33 5.07 24.03
C GLU A 588 6.68 5.30 24.74
N LYS A 589 7.13 6.54 24.78
CA LYS A 589 8.40 6.94 25.36
C LYS A 589 8.30 8.29 26.04
N ALA A 590 8.77 8.35 27.29
CA ALA A 590 8.79 9.59 28.05
C ALA A 590 9.76 10.62 27.45
N TYR A 591 9.27 11.85 27.26
CA TYR A 591 10.04 13.01 26.90
C TYR A 591 9.98 14.07 27.99
N VAL A 592 11.14 14.50 28.49
CA VAL A 592 11.23 15.50 29.56
C VAL A 592 11.34 16.90 28.96
N VAL A 593 10.31 17.72 29.15
CA VAL A 593 10.33 19.16 28.85
C VAL A 593 11.08 19.87 29.97
N LYS A 594 12.10 20.64 29.58
CA LYS A 594 12.95 21.39 30.52
C LYS A 594 12.68 22.89 30.48
N ASN A 595 12.84 23.55 31.63
CA ASN A 595 12.87 25.01 31.71
C ASN A 595 14.27 25.55 31.34
N ALA A 596 14.43 26.88 31.31
CA ALA A 596 15.67 27.55 30.93
C ALA A 596 16.88 27.20 31.82
N SER A 597 16.66 26.82 33.07
CA SER A 597 17.70 26.42 34.02
C SER A 597 18.01 24.94 34.03
N GLY A 598 17.39 24.16 33.14
CA GLY A 598 17.60 22.71 33.02
C GLY A 598 16.74 21.86 33.95
N GLY A 599 15.91 22.48 34.81
CA GLY A 599 14.95 21.76 35.66
C GLY A 599 13.83 21.12 34.85
N THR A 600 13.29 20.01 35.33
CA THR A 600 12.12 19.37 34.73
C THR A 600 10.89 20.25 34.90
N HIS A 601 10.21 20.57 33.78
CA HIS A 601 8.93 21.29 33.80
C HIS A 601 7.75 20.32 33.69
N ALA A 602 7.81 19.41 32.71
CA ALA A 602 6.78 18.39 32.49
C ALA A 602 7.42 17.14 31.86
N THR A 603 6.71 16.02 31.98
CA THR A 603 7.04 14.81 31.26
C THR A 603 5.89 14.48 30.33
N LEU A 604 6.15 14.41 29.03
CA LEU A 604 5.21 14.05 27.98
C LEU A 604 5.47 12.60 27.55
N MET A 605 4.42 11.90 27.12
CA MET A 605 4.55 10.53 26.60
C MET A 605 4.45 10.56 25.07
N ALA A 606 5.59 10.67 24.37
CA ALA A 606 5.61 10.52 22.92
C ALA A 606 5.14 9.10 22.54
N ASN A 607 4.18 9.02 21.66
CA ASN A 607 3.64 7.74 21.22
C ASN A 607 3.93 7.49 19.74
N ARG A 608 3.86 6.20 19.34
CA ARG A 608 4.04 5.76 17.97
C ARG A 608 3.00 4.72 17.62
N TYR A 609 2.41 4.85 16.45
CA TYR A 609 1.52 3.86 15.88
C TYR A 609 2.07 3.40 14.55
N ARG A 610 2.51 2.15 14.48
CA ARG A 610 2.98 1.49 13.26
C ARG A 610 3.95 2.36 12.42
N GLY A 611 4.96 2.91 13.09
CA GLY A 611 5.95 3.78 12.45
C GLY A 611 5.61 5.27 12.43
N ILE A 612 4.38 5.67 12.71
CA ILE A 612 3.95 7.06 12.75
C ILE A 612 4.10 7.62 14.16
N GLU A 613 5.01 8.57 14.33
CA GLU A 613 5.29 9.26 15.59
C GLU A 613 4.22 10.31 15.90
N ASN A 614 3.78 10.41 17.16
CA ASN A 614 2.77 11.34 17.64
C ASN A 614 1.54 11.45 16.70
N PRO A 615 0.82 10.34 16.42
CA PRO A 615 -0.34 10.37 15.52
C PRO A 615 -1.44 11.29 16.05
N PHE A 616 -1.51 11.50 17.36
CA PHE A 616 -2.34 12.49 18.04
C PHE A 616 -1.59 13.16 19.19
N GLY A 617 -2.16 14.22 19.76
CA GLY A 617 -1.54 15.05 20.79
C GLY A 617 -0.35 15.85 20.24
N HIS A 618 0.54 16.30 21.09
CA HIS A 618 1.72 17.10 20.78
C HIS A 618 1.39 18.46 20.14
N ILE A 619 1.12 18.50 18.83
CA ILE A 619 0.59 19.66 18.11
C ILE A 619 -0.66 19.28 17.34
N TRP A 620 -1.62 20.21 17.22
CA TRP A 620 -2.71 20.08 16.27
C TRP A 620 -2.16 19.94 14.84
N LYS A 621 -2.82 19.15 14.01
CA LYS A 621 -2.40 18.98 12.63
C LYS A 621 -3.43 19.55 11.69
N TYR A 622 -3.03 20.55 10.89
CA TYR A 622 -3.80 20.95 9.73
C TYR A 622 -3.97 19.76 8.79
N THR A 623 -5.17 19.61 8.29
CA THR A 623 -5.47 18.66 7.21
C THR A 623 -6.03 19.40 6.00
N ASP A 624 -5.64 18.95 4.81
CA ASP A 624 -6.20 19.40 3.55
C ASP A 624 -7.28 18.44 3.04
N GLY A 625 -8.08 18.86 2.06
CA GLY A 625 -9.15 18.03 1.49
C GLY A 625 -10.44 17.99 2.31
N ALA A 626 -10.53 18.75 3.42
CA ALA A 626 -11.76 18.89 4.20
C ALA A 626 -11.99 20.33 4.64
N ASN A 627 -13.13 20.88 4.27
CA ASN A 627 -13.54 22.26 4.59
C ASN A 627 -14.91 22.27 5.25
N ILE A 628 -15.10 23.22 6.16
CA ILE A 628 -16.39 23.45 6.85
C ILE A 628 -16.98 24.76 6.36
N GLN A 629 -18.18 24.68 5.82
CA GLN A 629 -18.99 25.84 5.51
C GLN A 629 -19.80 26.23 6.73
N VAL A 630 -19.52 27.39 7.32
CA VAL A 630 -20.27 27.89 8.48
C VAL A 630 -21.13 29.05 8.06
N THR A 631 -22.41 29.00 8.43
CA THR A 631 -23.36 30.12 8.39
C THR A 631 -23.86 30.43 9.78
N THR A 632 -24.09 31.74 10.09
CA THR A 632 -24.53 32.22 11.41
C THR A 632 -26.06 32.38 11.50
N GLY A 633 -26.56 32.71 12.69
CA GLY A 633 -27.98 32.93 12.97
C GLY A 633 -28.70 31.66 13.44
N ASP A 634 -30.00 31.79 13.75
CA ASP A 634 -30.83 30.70 14.31
C ASP A 634 -30.99 29.55 13.33
N ALA A 635 -30.99 29.82 12.02
CA ALA A 635 -30.98 28.80 10.95
C ALA A 635 -29.58 28.49 10.45
N GLY A 636 -28.53 28.87 11.18
CA GLY A 636 -27.14 28.68 10.79
C GLY A 636 -26.75 27.20 10.71
N LEU A 637 -25.94 26.86 9.75
CA LEU A 637 -25.46 25.50 9.50
C LEU A 637 -23.92 25.44 9.57
N SER A 638 -23.42 24.29 9.94
CA SER A 638 -22.02 23.88 9.71
C SER A 638 -22.03 22.62 8.87
N ILE A 639 -21.41 22.67 7.70
CA ILE A 639 -21.49 21.62 6.69
C ILE A 639 -20.08 21.15 6.35
N LEU A 640 -19.84 19.85 6.44
CA LEU A 640 -18.60 19.21 6.00
C LEU A 640 -18.61 19.01 4.48
N TRP A 641 -17.54 19.44 3.86
CA TRP A 641 -17.21 19.21 2.45
C TRP A 641 -15.86 18.53 2.37
N THR A 642 -15.73 17.44 1.61
CA THR A 642 -14.45 16.72 1.44
C THR A 642 -14.15 16.46 -0.03
N THR A 643 -12.86 16.31 -0.32
CA THR A 643 -12.35 15.82 -1.61
C THR A 643 -11.07 15.06 -1.38
N ASP A 644 -10.87 13.97 -2.14
CA ASP A 644 -9.64 13.18 -2.13
C ASP A 644 -8.71 13.58 -3.28
N ASP A 645 -9.19 14.41 -4.23
CA ASP A 645 -8.38 14.90 -5.34
C ASP A 645 -7.62 16.18 -4.95
N PRO A 646 -6.27 16.13 -4.84
CA PRO A 646 -5.46 17.28 -4.46
C PRO A 646 -5.56 18.48 -5.41
N SER A 647 -6.00 18.27 -6.66
CA SER A 647 -6.19 19.36 -7.62
C SER A 647 -7.35 20.29 -7.24
N ASN A 648 -8.26 19.83 -6.40
CA ASN A 648 -9.41 20.57 -5.89
C ASN A 648 -9.13 21.31 -4.56
N PHE A 649 -8.00 21.03 -3.87
CA PHE A 649 -7.72 21.62 -2.56
C PHE A 649 -7.70 23.13 -2.62
N SER A 650 -8.55 23.77 -1.79
CA SER A 650 -8.81 25.20 -1.83
C SER A 650 -9.15 25.77 -0.46
N ASP A 651 -8.68 27.00 -0.20
CA ASP A 651 -8.96 27.79 1.01
C ASP A 651 -10.19 28.70 0.85
N THR A 652 -10.77 28.77 -0.35
CA THR A 652 -11.77 29.76 -0.71
C THR A 652 -12.96 29.21 -1.50
N SER A 653 -12.88 27.97 -1.97
CA SER A 653 -13.89 27.34 -2.84
C SER A 653 -14.24 25.94 -2.36
N TYR A 654 -15.48 25.53 -2.62
CA TYR A 654 -15.96 24.14 -2.45
C TYR A 654 -16.10 23.42 -3.79
N THR A 655 -15.63 24.03 -4.88
CA THR A 655 -15.66 23.41 -6.22
C THR A 655 -14.82 22.14 -6.23
N GLY A 656 -15.38 21.04 -6.69
CA GLY A 656 -14.73 19.73 -6.67
C GLY A 656 -14.75 19.01 -5.32
N TYR A 657 -15.44 19.58 -4.32
CA TYR A 657 -15.69 18.92 -3.03
C TYR A 657 -17.08 18.31 -3.00
N ASP A 658 -17.21 17.16 -2.37
CA ASP A 658 -18.47 16.50 -2.06
C ASP A 658 -19.05 17.02 -0.74
N LYS A 659 -20.33 17.40 -0.76
CA LYS A 659 -21.05 17.75 0.43
C LYS A 659 -21.40 16.50 1.25
N LYS A 660 -20.79 16.35 2.44
CA LYS A 660 -21.00 15.18 3.29
C LYS A 660 -22.22 15.32 4.22
N GLY A 661 -22.45 16.48 4.80
CA GLY A 661 -23.61 16.71 5.65
C GLY A 661 -23.40 17.74 6.73
N ASN A 662 -24.44 17.93 7.55
CA ASN A 662 -24.42 18.84 8.69
C ASN A 662 -23.62 18.23 9.86
N ILE A 663 -22.80 19.02 10.50
CA ILE A 663 -22.02 18.67 11.66
C ILE A 663 -22.46 19.44 12.90
N CYS A 664 -21.99 18.99 14.07
CA CYS A 664 -22.29 19.61 15.36
C CYS A 664 -21.80 21.08 15.42
N ARG A 665 -22.55 21.91 16.10
CA ARG A 665 -22.27 23.35 16.26
C ARG A 665 -21.87 23.76 17.69
N THR A 666 -21.68 22.79 18.57
CA THR A 666 -21.31 23.00 19.98
C THR A 666 -20.07 22.15 20.31
N ASN A 667 -19.22 22.73 21.17
CA ASN A 667 -18.04 22.05 21.70
C ASN A 667 -18.46 20.94 22.67
N GLY A 668 -17.72 19.84 22.70
CA GLY A 668 -17.95 18.74 23.64
C GLY A 668 -17.29 17.44 23.21
N TYR A 669 -17.30 16.45 24.08
CA TYR A 669 -16.86 15.09 23.70
C TYR A 669 -17.81 14.49 22.68
N ALA A 670 -17.26 13.94 21.62
CA ALA A 670 -18.01 13.38 20.52
C ALA A 670 -18.86 12.18 20.97
N LYS A 671 -20.15 12.21 20.59
CA LYS A 671 -21.10 11.12 20.87
C LYS A 671 -21.50 10.38 19.60
N LYS A 672 -21.74 11.13 18.51
CA LYS A 672 -22.01 10.56 17.18
C LYS A 672 -21.17 11.26 16.13
N MET A 673 -20.66 10.51 15.19
CA MET A 673 -19.95 10.99 14.01
C MET A 673 -20.85 10.96 12.79
N LEU A 674 -20.47 11.72 11.77
CA LEU A 674 -21.18 11.76 10.48
C LEU A 674 -21.14 10.39 9.78
N LEU A 675 -20.02 9.70 9.85
CA LEU A 675 -19.73 8.39 9.23
C LEU A 675 -20.02 8.36 7.72
N GLY A 676 -21.31 8.15 7.34
CA GLY A 676 -21.66 7.91 5.94
C GLY A 676 -20.97 6.66 5.38
N GLU A 677 -20.90 6.57 4.06
CA GLU A 677 -20.19 5.48 3.40
C GLU A 677 -18.66 5.64 3.41
N ASP A 678 -18.15 6.84 3.73
CA ASP A 678 -16.74 7.17 3.72
C ASP A 678 -16.09 7.11 5.10
N GLY A 679 -16.88 6.91 6.16
CA GLY A 679 -16.39 6.83 7.52
C GLY A 679 -15.92 8.15 8.09
N ASP A 680 -16.61 9.23 7.79
CA ASP A 680 -16.20 10.57 8.25
C ASP A 680 -16.25 10.70 9.76
N ILE A 681 -15.15 11.18 10.36
CA ILE A 681 -14.93 11.29 11.80
C ILE A 681 -15.14 12.71 12.33
N VAL A 682 -16.06 13.48 11.74
CA VAL A 682 -16.48 14.78 12.26
C VAL A 682 -17.81 14.61 13.00
N PRO A 683 -17.94 15.12 14.25
CA PRO A 683 -19.13 14.89 15.06
C PRO A 683 -20.39 15.57 14.54
N THR A 684 -21.51 14.83 14.61
CA THR A 684 -22.88 15.35 14.44
C THR A 684 -23.58 15.60 15.78
N GLU A 685 -23.12 14.95 16.86
CA GLU A 685 -23.64 15.11 18.22
C GLU A 685 -22.49 15.02 19.22
N VAL A 686 -22.50 15.92 20.22
CA VAL A 686 -21.64 15.88 21.40
C VAL A 686 -22.44 15.47 22.64
N GLY A 687 -21.77 15.10 23.72
CA GLY A 687 -22.40 14.66 24.97
C GLY A 687 -21.81 13.34 25.50
N GLY A 688 -20.65 12.95 24.96
CA GLY A 688 -19.80 11.90 25.51
C GLY A 688 -18.93 12.40 26.66
N SER A 689 -17.89 11.64 26.99
CA SER A 689 -16.83 11.96 27.95
C SER A 689 -15.50 11.38 27.43
N SER A 690 -14.41 11.62 28.15
CA SER A 690 -13.09 11.03 27.84
C SER A 690 -13.01 9.50 27.98
N SER A 691 -14.09 8.84 28.35
CA SER A 691 -14.16 7.38 28.51
C SER A 691 -15.43 6.77 27.91
N THR A 692 -16.22 7.56 27.19
CA THR A 692 -17.48 7.10 26.60
C THR A 692 -17.61 7.52 25.14
N TYR A 693 -18.27 6.66 24.35
CA TYR A 693 -18.49 6.83 22.91
C TYR A 693 -17.17 6.93 22.15
N TRP A 694 -16.82 8.12 21.62
CA TRP A 694 -15.61 8.34 20.84
C TRP A 694 -14.41 8.83 21.67
N CYS A 695 -14.63 9.10 22.96
CA CYS A 695 -13.64 9.50 23.95
C CYS A 695 -12.93 10.84 23.68
N ASP A 696 -12.97 11.34 22.45
CA ASP A 696 -12.24 12.49 21.97
C ASP A 696 -13.13 13.75 21.90
N TYR A 697 -12.51 14.93 22.02
CA TYR A 697 -13.23 16.19 22.11
C TYR A 697 -13.31 16.89 20.76
N TYR A 698 -14.44 17.54 20.52
CA TYR A 698 -14.75 18.33 19.35
C TYR A 698 -14.79 19.81 19.68
N TYR A 699 -14.06 20.61 18.88
CA TYR A 699 -14.06 22.07 18.96
C TYR A 699 -14.65 22.66 17.68
N THR A 700 -15.38 23.77 17.81
CA THR A 700 -15.97 24.49 16.68
C THR A 700 -16.16 25.97 17.03
N ASN A 701 -16.28 26.79 16.00
CA ASN A 701 -16.59 28.22 16.15
C ASN A 701 -17.60 28.63 15.08
N THR A 702 -18.78 29.03 15.53
CA THR A 702 -19.91 29.37 14.66
C THR A 702 -20.24 30.88 14.67
N SER A 703 -19.31 31.71 15.11
CA SER A 703 -19.52 33.16 15.31
C SER A 703 -19.50 34.00 14.02
N ALA A 704 -19.07 33.43 12.89
CA ALA A 704 -18.96 34.15 11.62
C ALA A 704 -19.33 33.27 10.43
N ASN A 705 -19.92 33.86 9.39
CA ASN A 705 -20.09 33.25 8.08
C ASN A 705 -18.71 33.09 7.41
N ARG A 706 -18.18 31.93 7.36
CA ARG A 706 -16.84 31.71 6.77
C ARG A 706 -16.57 30.24 6.44
N MET A 707 -15.55 30.02 5.62
CA MET A 707 -14.90 28.74 5.51
C MET A 707 -14.00 28.51 6.72
N GLN A 708 -14.03 27.30 7.23
CA GLN A 708 -13.11 26.80 8.25
C GLN A 708 -12.46 25.51 7.78
N VAL A 709 -11.37 25.16 8.41
CA VAL A 709 -10.59 23.97 8.11
C VAL A 709 -10.75 22.91 9.21
N VAL A 710 -10.29 21.71 8.95
CA VAL A 710 -10.31 20.61 9.90
C VAL A 710 -8.92 20.42 10.46
N LEU A 711 -8.75 20.63 11.77
CA LEU A 711 -7.57 20.24 12.52
C LEU A 711 -7.87 18.94 13.25
N VAL A 712 -6.85 18.10 13.40
CA VAL A 712 -7.02 16.77 14.00
C VAL A 712 -5.98 16.50 15.10
N GLY A 713 -6.32 15.59 16.01
CA GLY A 713 -5.42 14.94 16.93
C GLY A 713 -5.25 15.62 18.29
N GLY A 714 -5.55 16.91 18.44
CA GLY A 714 -5.27 17.64 19.68
C GLY A 714 -3.80 18.05 19.83
N SER A 715 -3.49 18.79 20.89
CA SER A 715 -2.14 19.26 21.24
C SER A 715 -1.70 18.81 22.63
N ALA A 716 -0.49 19.16 23.02
CA ALA A 716 0.08 18.83 24.32
C ALA A 716 -0.72 19.41 25.51
N GLY A 717 -1.54 20.42 25.29
CA GLY A 717 -2.38 21.04 26.32
C GLY A 717 -3.81 20.48 26.44
N ASN A 718 -4.20 19.53 25.59
CA ASN A 718 -5.59 19.06 25.55
C ASN A 718 -5.89 17.90 26.53
N GLY A 719 -4.87 17.25 27.11
CA GLY A 719 -5.07 16.15 28.06
C GLY A 719 -5.96 15.05 27.47
N SER A 720 -6.96 14.62 28.22
CA SER A 720 -7.93 13.61 27.79
C SER A 720 -8.89 14.07 26.68
N ALA A 721 -8.85 15.32 26.28
CA ALA A 721 -9.63 15.83 25.15
C ALA A 721 -8.95 15.58 23.79
N ALA A 722 -7.65 15.21 23.79
CA ALA A 722 -6.93 14.81 22.58
C ALA A 722 -7.25 13.37 22.20
N GLY A 723 -6.86 12.97 21.00
CA GLY A 723 -6.96 11.60 20.49
C GLY A 723 -7.07 11.58 18.98
N LEU A 724 -7.07 10.39 18.37
CA LEU A 724 -7.13 10.25 16.92
C LEU A 724 -8.42 10.79 16.30
N ALA A 725 -9.54 10.74 17.03
CA ALA A 725 -10.82 11.30 16.57
C ALA A 725 -11.10 12.71 17.11
N SER A 726 -10.11 13.35 17.78
CA SER A 726 -10.25 14.75 18.21
C SER A 726 -10.15 15.67 17.00
N VAL A 727 -11.15 16.56 16.87
CA VAL A 727 -11.31 17.46 15.72
C VAL A 727 -11.57 18.88 16.19
N ASP A 728 -10.90 19.86 15.56
CA ASP A 728 -11.20 21.28 15.73
C ASP A 728 -11.54 21.90 14.37
N THR A 729 -12.76 22.40 14.26
CA THR A 729 -13.29 23.07 13.06
C THR A 729 -13.45 24.57 13.29
N GLY A 730 -12.75 25.15 14.28
CA GLY A 730 -12.90 26.55 14.67
C GLY A 730 -11.97 27.53 13.95
N TYR A 731 -11.02 27.04 13.17
CA TYR A 731 -9.99 27.88 12.55
C TYR A 731 -10.30 28.23 11.10
N ALA A 732 -10.00 29.46 10.71
CA ALA A 732 -9.96 29.88 9.33
C ALA A 732 -8.68 29.35 8.65
N PRO A 733 -8.67 29.15 7.31
CA PRO A 733 -7.47 28.71 6.58
C PRO A 733 -6.25 29.63 6.75
N SER A 734 -6.48 30.93 7.00
CA SER A 734 -5.44 31.93 7.18
C SER A 734 -4.86 31.99 8.60
N ALA A 735 -5.38 31.20 9.54
CA ALA A 735 -4.83 31.17 10.90
C ALA A 735 -3.46 30.48 10.92
N ALA A 736 -2.56 30.93 11.78
CA ALA A 736 -1.21 30.40 11.94
C ALA A 736 -0.84 30.27 13.42
N PRO A 737 -1.52 29.41 14.20
CA PRO A 737 -1.25 29.28 15.63
C PRO A 737 0.03 28.49 15.92
N ARG A 738 0.69 28.79 17.03
CA ARG A 738 1.96 28.19 17.44
C ARG A 738 1.87 26.70 17.77
N ASN A 739 0.68 26.23 18.14
CA ASN A 739 0.43 24.83 18.50
C ASN A 739 -0.17 24.02 17.35
N VAL A 740 -0.07 24.51 16.11
CA VAL A 740 -0.57 23.82 14.92
C VAL A 740 0.55 23.63 13.92
N GLY A 741 0.73 22.41 13.50
CA GLY A 741 1.65 21.97 12.46
C GLY A 741 0.93 21.13 11.40
N SER A 742 1.66 20.24 10.73
CA SER A 742 1.12 19.29 9.77
C SER A 742 2.08 18.10 9.60
N ARG A 743 1.84 17.24 8.61
CA ARG A 743 2.74 16.16 8.15
C ARG A 743 2.90 16.23 6.64
N LEU A 744 3.81 15.45 6.10
CA LEU A 744 3.86 15.15 4.67
C LEU A 744 2.95 13.97 4.34
N CYS A 745 2.39 13.99 3.14
CA CYS A 745 1.83 12.83 2.46
C CYS A 745 2.41 12.72 1.04
N PHE A 746 2.42 11.50 0.51
CA PHE A 746 2.71 11.26 -0.89
C PHE A 746 1.69 10.29 -1.46
N PHE A 747 1.09 10.68 -2.60
CA PHE A 747 0.06 9.91 -3.30
C PHE A 747 0.55 9.56 -4.71
N PRO A 748 0.99 8.31 -4.95
CA PRO A 748 1.51 7.89 -6.25
C PRO A 748 0.51 8.08 -7.40
N GLU A 749 -0.79 7.93 -7.12
CA GLU A 749 -1.87 8.05 -8.12
C GLU A 749 -2.02 9.48 -8.69
N PHE A 750 -1.66 10.51 -7.92
CA PHE A 750 -1.71 11.91 -8.35
C PHE A 750 -0.38 12.40 -8.92
N ARG A 751 0.60 11.52 -9.08
CA ARG A 751 1.86 11.86 -9.71
C ARG A 751 1.63 12.16 -11.20
N LYS A 752 1.84 13.41 -11.61
CA LYS A 752 1.90 13.73 -13.05
C LYS A 752 3.17 13.09 -13.62
N THR A 753 3.02 12.07 -14.42
CA THR A 753 4.13 11.61 -15.27
C THR A 753 4.42 12.74 -16.25
N SER A 754 5.62 13.31 -16.20
CA SER A 754 6.09 14.21 -17.26
C SER A 754 5.95 13.46 -18.59
N ALA A 755 5.15 14.02 -19.50
CA ALA A 755 4.92 13.50 -20.83
C ALA A 755 6.22 13.52 -21.64
#